data_57b9b3eeef53b21c7bea94fb59d0c6be
#
_entry.id   57b9b3eeef53b21c7bea94fb59d0c6be
#
_cell.length_a   1.000
_cell.length_b   1.000
_cell.length_c   1.000
_cell.angle_alpha   90.00
_cell.angle_beta   90.00
_cell.angle_gamma   90.00
#
_symmetry.space_group_name_H-M   'P 1'
#
loop_
_entity.id
_entity.type
_entity.pdbx_description
1 polymer ?
#
loop_
_entity_poly.entity_id
_entity_poly.type
_entity_poly.pdbx_seq_one_letter_code
_entity_poly.pdbx_strand_id
1 'polypeptide(L)'
;MTILVIGLRLTGLLQLLELAALDQFFLLRSPEPPDTRIVIVEINEADVRKQTQWPMSDAAMATVLDTIKQQQPRAIGLDIYRDLPVNPGHEILVKLFASTPNLIGVQKLSDTRDSSAVNASPILKENNQVGSNDLPLDGDGKIRRGLLYVDVNEDEVLESFALKLALLYLKPEKITEKPAANNPDYLQLNRGVFPIFEANDGGYIRADARSYQILLNYRGRIQQFTTVTLTQVQQKQIPPDLMRGKVVLIGATAESLKDIFYTPYSSNLFTPPERMAGVTIHANLVSQILSAALDSRPQIQTLPETGEWLLILAWSIIGASLCWQQRSSKRQKIVVAVGVPLMSGAVIAGSFLAFVAGWWIPVVPSLLAFGGSAIAVTLYIAQSAGEMRKNLGRYLTDEVLANILETPSGLKLGGERRKVTLLFSDLRGFSAMSEQLSPEQVVQILNLYLGVMTDVINQYKGTINEFIGDGIFIMFGAPICRPDDSQRAIACAIAMQQAMQQVNAQTRQMNLPQLEMGIGINTGEVVAGNIGSQKRAQYTVIGSHVNLAARIETYTVGGQILISANTRQDAKTDLQIAGQMQIEPKGIKEPITIYEISGIGGAYNLSLPEDKDVMVKLKSPVPVEYQVLQGKQAVGEVFRGELVSVSEKKALLHSPHPVEKLANLKLKLLHEPELATADIYAKVMKQSDADLFIIRFTNIPPQAIASLNSLHQ
;
A
#
# COMPACT_ATOMS: atom_id res chain seq x y z
N MET A 1 -4.00 10.29 -8.23
CA MET A 1 -4.65 9.16 -8.92
C MET A 1 -5.46 9.61 -10.12
N THR A 2 -6.34 10.60 -10.01
CA THR A 2 -7.17 11.14 -11.11
C THR A 2 -6.34 11.42 -12.37
N ILE A 3 -5.28 12.22 -12.27
CA ILE A 3 -4.41 12.58 -13.41
C ILE A 3 -3.78 11.34 -14.04
N LEU A 4 -3.35 10.38 -13.23
CA LEU A 4 -2.77 9.12 -13.72
C LEU A 4 -3.79 8.33 -14.53
N VAL A 5 -5.02 8.16 -14.02
CA VAL A 5 -6.07 7.39 -14.69
C VAL A 5 -6.52 8.09 -15.99
N ILE A 6 -6.68 9.43 -15.97
CA ILE A 6 -6.98 10.20 -17.20
C ILE A 6 -5.82 10.05 -18.20
N GLY A 7 -4.56 10.14 -17.75
CA GLY A 7 -3.40 9.91 -18.59
C GLY A 7 -3.40 8.51 -19.22
N LEU A 8 -3.62 7.47 -18.44
CA LEU A 8 -3.74 6.09 -18.93
C LEU A 8 -4.88 5.93 -19.95
N ARG A 9 -6.04 6.57 -19.71
CA ARG A 9 -7.15 6.58 -20.66
C ARG A 9 -6.74 7.23 -21.98
N LEU A 10 -6.16 8.41 -21.96
CA LEU A 10 -5.74 9.16 -23.15
C LEU A 10 -4.68 8.45 -24.00
N THR A 11 -3.90 7.53 -23.41
CA THR A 11 -2.98 6.66 -24.17
C THR A 11 -3.67 5.52 -24.90
N GLY A 12 -4.95 5.24 -24.60
CA GLY A 12 -5.68 4.10 -25.15
C GLY A 12 -5.40 2.75 -24.43
N LEU A 13 -4.53 2.71 -23.42
CA LEU A 13 -4.19 1.48 -22.70
C LEU A 13 -5.39 0.82 -22.02
N LEU A 14 -6.41 1.61 -21.64
CA LEU A 14 -7.60 1.09 -21.00
C LEU A 14 -8.69 0.68 -21.98
N GLN A 15 -8.56 1.01 -23.28
CA GLN A 15 -9.60 0.80 -24.29
C GLN A 15 -10.02 -0.67 -24.40
N LEU A 16 -9.06 -1.59 -24.53
CA LEU A 16 -9.38 -3.02 -24.66
C LEU A 16 -10.13 -3.57 -23.45
N LEU A 17 -9.77 -3.13 -22.25
CA LEU A 17 -10.44 -3.53 -21.02
C LEU A 17 -11.87 -2.97 -20.94
N GLU A 18 -12.04 -1.71 -21.36
CA GLU A 18 -13.35 -1.06 -21.34
C GLU A 18 -14.30 -1.66 -22.40
N LEU A 19 -13.79 -1.94 -23.60
CA LEU A 19 -14.55 -2.64 -24.63
C LEU A 19 -14.93 -4.07 -24.19
N ALA A 20 -14.04 -4.77 -23.48
CA ALA A 20 -14.35 -6.06 -22.90
C ALA A 20 -15.43 -5.95 -21.81
N ALA A 21 -15.42 -4.89 -20.99
CA ALA A 21 -16.46 -4.64 -20.00
C ALA A 21 -17.82 -4.36 -20.67
N LEU A 22 -17.84 -3.58 -21.75
CA LEU A 22 -19.04 -3.34 -22.56
C LEU A 22 -19.60 -4.66 -23.11
N ASP A 23 -18.74 -5.54 -23.63
CA ASP A 23 -19.15 -6.86 -24.14
C ASP A 23 -19.81 -7.71 -23.04
N GLN A 24 -19.26 -7.68 -21.81
CA GLN A 24 -19.89 -8.37 -20.69
C GLN A 24 -21.28 -7.79 -20.35
N PHE A 25 -21.48 -6.49 -20.49
CA PHE A 25 -22.78 -5.87 -20.28
C PHE A 25 -23.81 -6.37 -21.31
N PHE A 26 -23.43 -6.55 -22.57
CA PHE A 26 -24.30 -7.18 -23.57
C PHE A 26 -24.66 -8.63 -23.19
N LEU A 27 -23.70 -9.40 -22.69
CA LEU A 27 -23.91 -10.79 -22.29
C LEU A 27 -24.78 -10.92 -21.04
N LEU A 28 -24.65 -9.99 -20.10
CA LEU A 28 -25.41 -9.98 -18.83
C LEU A 28 -26.80 -9.39 -18.98
N ARG A 29 -27.05 -8.59 -20.03
CA ARG A 29 -28.35 -7.99 -20.28
C ARG A 29 -29.36 -9.07 -20.60
N SER A 30 -30.53 -9.01 -19.96
CA SER A 30 -31.65 -9.93 -20.26
C SER A 30 -32.01 -9.86 -21.74
N PRO A 31 -32.29 -11.01 -22.39
CA PRO A 31 -32.72 -11.05 -23.78
C PRO A 31 -33.97 -10.18 -23.99
N GLU A 32 -33.95 -9.35 -25.02
CA GLU A 32 -35.14 -8.58 -25.44
C GLU A 32 -36.12 -9.51 -26.19
N PRO A 33 -37.40 -9.16 -26.25
CA PRO A 33 -38.36 -9.90 -27.06
C PRO A 33 -37.94 -9.91 -28.54
N PRO A 34 -38.18 -11.03 -29.26
CA PRO A 34 -37.89 -11.10 -30.68
C PRO A 34 -38.55 -9.99 -31.49
N ASP A 35 -37.86 -9.45 -32.49
CA ASP A 35 -38.43 -8.44 -33.39
C ASP A 35 -39.24 -9.13 -34.50
N THR A 36 -40.54 -9.13 -34.37
CA THR A 36 -41.45 -9.79 -35.29
C THR A 36 -41.60 -9.09 -36.63
N ARG A 37 -41.04 -7.89 -36.78
CA ARG A 37 -41.08 -7.09 -38.03
C ARG A 37 -40.01 -7.55 -39.04
N ILE A 38 -39.07 -8.38 -38.62
CA ILE A 38 -37.94 -8.81 -39.44
C ILE A 38 -37.97 -10.32 -39.61
N VAL A 39 -37.75 -10.77 -40.85
CA VAL A 39 -37.59 -12.17 -41.22
C VAL A 39 -36.24 -12.34 -41.89
N ILE A 40 -35.45 -13.29 -41.44
CA ILE A 40 -34.16 -13.65 -42.08
C ILE A 40 -34.37 -14.90 -42.90
N VAL A 41 -34.04 -14.83 -44.19
CA VAL A 41 -33.89 -15.98 -45.06
C VAL A 41 -32.41 -16.36 -45.04
N GLU A 42 -32.10 -17.34 -44.21
CA GLU A 42 -30.72 -17.78 -44.02
C GLU A 42 -30.27 -18.72 -45.14
N ILE A 43 -29.03 -18.57 -45.58
CA ILE A 43 -28.35 -19.51 -46.46
C ILE A 43 -27.32 -20.27 -45.62
N ASN A 44 -27.72 -21.41 -45.09
CA ASN A 44 -26.91 -22.24 -44.26
C ASN A 44 -26.10 -23.28 -45.01
N GLU A 45 -25.25 -24.07 -44.36
CA GLU A 45 -24.40 -25.08 -45.00
C GLU A 45 -25.21 -26.15 -45.76
N ALA A 46 -26.39 -26.50 -45.29
CA ALA A 46 -27.25 -27.45 -45.96
C ALA A 46 -27.82 -26.88 -47.27
N ASP A 47 -28.15 -25.61 -47.29
CA ASP A 47 -28.60 -24.91 -48.49
C ASP A 47 -27.48 -24.80 -49.53
N VAL A 48 -26.25 -24.45 -49.10
CA VAL A 48 -25.07 -24.37 -49.99
C VAL A 48 -24.81 -25.74 -50.65
N ARG A 49 -24.85 -26.81 -49.89
CA ARG A 49 -24.64 -28.18 -50.41
C ARG A 49 -25.71 -28.67 -51.37
N LYS A 50 -26.93 -28.13 -51.26
CA LYS A 50 -28.03 -28.49 -52.15
C LYS A 50 -27.99 -27.74 -53.48
N GLN A 51 -27.28 -26.61 -53.56
CA GLN A 51 -27.09 -25.88 -54.78
C GLN A 51 -26.08 -26.62 -55.70
N THR A 52 -26.36 -26.68 -57.01
CA THR A 52 -25.46 -27.29 -58.01
C THR A 52 -24.18 -26.49 -58.21
N GLN A 53 -24.20 -25.23 -57.89
CA GLN A 53 -23.08 -24.30 -57.94
C GLN A 53 -23.19 -23.20 -56.88
N TRP A 54 -22.07 -22.66 -56.49
CA TRP A 54 -22.02 -21.47 -55.64
C TRP A 54 -21.04 -20.42 -56.24
N PRO A 55 -21.38 -19.14 -56.37
CA PRO A 55 -22.72 -18.55 -56.04
C PRO A 55 -23.86 -19.21 -56.81
N MET A 56 -25.04 -19.28 -56.17
CA MET A 56 -26.23 -19.86 -56.78
C MET A 56 -26.60 -19.12 -58.06
N SER A 57 -27.19 -19.84 -59.06
CA SER A 57 -27.59 -19.23 -60.32
C SER A 57 -28.63 -18.12 -60.18
N ASP A 58 -28.62 -17.19 -61.13
CA ASP A 58 -29.59 -16.08 -61.16
C ASP A 58 -31.03 -16.60 -61.34
N ALA A 59 -31.25 -17.72 -61.97
CA ALA A 59 -32.56 -18.36 -62.02
C ALA A 59 -33.05 -18.85 -60.66
N ALA A 60 -32.14 -19.45 -59.86
CA ALA A 60 -32.47 -19.91 -58.52
C ALA A 60 -32.76 -18.71 -57.58
N MET A 61 -31.96 -17.64 -57.65
CA MET A 61 -32.20 -16.40 -56.92
C MET A 61 -33.51 -15.73 -57.31
N ALA A 62 -33.81 -15.66 -58.62
CA ALA A 62 -35.06 -15.11 -59.11
C ALA A 62 -36.29 -15.86 -58.55
N THR A 63 -36.22 -17.20 -58.46
CA THR A 63 -37.28 -18.02 -57.87
C THR A 63 -37.50 -17.70 -56.39
N VAL A 64 -36.43 -17.53 -55.62
CA VAL A 64 -36.51 -17.14 -54.21
C VAL A 64 -37.13 -15.76 -54.03
N LEU A 65 -36.64 -14.79 -54.79
CA LEU A 65 -37.13 -13.41 -54.73
C LEU A 65 -38.58 -13.28 -55.18
N ASP A 66 -39.00 -14.04 -56.23
CA ASP A 66 -40.39 -14.03 -56.66
C ASP A 66 -41.33 -14.64 -55.58
N THR A 67 -40.92 -15.73 -54.93
CA THR A 67 -41.64 -16.32 -53.83
C THR A 67 -41.81 -15.36 -52.66
N ILE A 68 -40.75 -14.61 -52.31
CA ILE A 68 -40.77 -13.60 -51.28
C ILE A 68 -41.68 -12.41 -51.66
N LYS A 69 -41.55 -11.92 -52.91
CA LYS A 69 -42.35 -10.83 -53.46
C LYS A 69 -43.84 -11.12 -53.40
N GLN A 70 -44.24 -12.40 -53.67
CA GLN A 70 -45.66 -12.84 -53.61
C GLN A 70 -46.26 -12.70 -52.21
N GLN A 71 -45.43 -12.73 -51.13
CA GLN A 71 -45.88 -12.48 -49.75
C GLN A 71 -45.99 -10.99 -49.40
N GLN A 72 -45.70 -10.07 -50.26
CA GLN A 72 -45.86 -8.62 -50.09
C GLN A 72 -45.11 -8.05 -48.90
N PRO A 73 -43.82 -8.27 -48.74
CA PRO A 73 -42.99 -7.61 -47.72
C PRO A 73 -42.94 -6.10 -47.96
N ARG A 74 -42.72 -5.29 -46.90
CA ARG A 74 -42.47 -3.85 -47.05
C ARG A 74 -41.11 -3.54 -47.64
N ALA A 75 -40.09 -4.34 -47.26
CA ALA A 75 -38.75 -4.22 -47.83
C ALA A 75 -38.11 -5.60 -47.97
N ILE A 76 -37.28 -5.76 -48.99
CA ILE A 76 -36.47 -6.94 -49.22
C ILE A 76 -35.00 -6.50 -49.29
N GLY A 77 -34.17 -7.07 -48.44
CA GLY A 77 -32.74 -6.85 -48.42
C GLY A 77 -32.00 -8.08 -48.95
N LEU A 78 -31.21 -7.89 -50.00
CA LEU A 78 -30.38 -8.94 -50.57
C LEU A 78 -28.92 -8.68 -50.16
N ASP A 79 -28.44 -9.34 -49.10
CA ASP A 79 -27.09 -9.27 -48.60
C ASP A 79 -26.20 -10.30 -49.29
N ILE A 80 -26.21 -10.28 -50.62
CA ILE A 80 -25.40 -11.11 -51.51
C ILE A 80 -25.01 -10.26 -52.73
N TYR A 81 -23.72 -10.22 -53.01
CA TYR A 81 -23.22 -9.49 -54.17
C TYR A 81 -23.69 -10.12 -55.46
N ARG A 82 -24.20 -9.27 -56.39
CA ARG A 82 -24.70 -9.65 -57.72
C ARG A 82 -24.26 -8.62 -58.75
N ASP A 83 -22.98 -8.33 -58.73
CA ASP A 83 -22.34 -7.43 -59.70
C ASP A 83 -22.10 -8.10 -61.08
N LEU A 84 -21.91 -9.41 -61.04
CA LEU A 84 -21.66 -10.23 -62.24
C LEU A 84 -22.78 -11.25 -62.47
N PRO A 85 -23.14 -11.55 -63.74
CA PRO A 85 -24.11 -12.60 -64.08
C PRO A 85 -23.68 -13.99 -63.62
N VAL A 86 -24.57 -14.73 -62.97
CA VAL A 86 -24.37 -16.14 -62.61
C VAL A 86 -25.42 -17.00 -63.35
N ASN A 87 -25.06 -17.41 -64.54
CA ASN A 87 -25.96 -18.17 -65.42
C ASN A 87 -26.36 -19.58 -64.86
N PRO A 88 -27.54 -20.09 -65.21
CA PRO A 88 -28.56 -19.50 -66.04
C PRO A 88 -29.47 -18.49 -65.34
N GLY A 89 -30.22 -17.69 -66.14
CA GLY A 89 -31.36 -16.91 -65.66
C GLY A 89 -31.10 -15.44 -65.40
N HIS A 90 -29.99 -14.90 -65.89
CA HIS A 90 -29.62 -13.49 -65.68
C HIS A 90 -30.70 -12.49 -66.07
N GLU A 91 -31.24 -12.64 -67.31
CA GLU A 91 -32.30 -11.76 -67.80
C GLU A 91 -33.58 -11.79 -66.92
N ILE A 92 -33.88 -12.97 -66.34
CA ILE A 92 -35.03 -13.12 -65.43
C ILE A 92 -34.80 -12.34 -64.14
N LEU A 93 -33.60 -12.46 -63.58
CA LEU A 93 -33.23 -11.76 -62.36
C LEU A 93 -33.22 -10.23 -62.55
N VAL A 94 -32.65 -9.75 -63.69
CA VAL A 94 -32.65 -8.32 -64.04
C VAL A 94 -34.07 -7.76 -64.19
N LYS A 95 -34.97 -8.45 -64.87
CA LYS A 95 -36.38 -8.09 -64.95
C LYS A 95 -37.08 -8.05 -63.61
N LEU A 96 -36.74 -8.98 -62.72
CA LEU A 96 -37.29 -9.04 -61.39
C LEU A 96 -36.80 -7.86 -60.51
N PHE A 97 -35.51 -7.55 -60.58
CA PHE A 97 -34.94 -6.37 -59.94
C PHE A 97 -35.65 -5.09 -60.37
N ALA A 98 -35.77 -4.85 -61.68
CA ALA A 98 -36.47 -3.70 -62.26
C ALA A 98 -37.94 -3.56 -61.81
N SER A 99 -38.62 -4.72 -61.58
CA SER A 99 -40.03 -4.76 -61.20
C SER A 99 -40.27 -4.83 -59.67
N THR A 100 -39.24 -4.70 -58.88
CA THR A 100 -39.35 -4.84 -57.38
C THR A 100 -38.74 -3.64 -56.69
N PRO A 101 -39.47 -2.49 -56.62
CA PRO A 101 -38.93 -1.20 -56.14
C PRO A 101 -38.60 -1.19 -54.62
N ASN A 102 -39.07 -2.16 -53.86
CA ASN A 102 -38.79 -2.32 -52.43
C ASN A 102 -37.65 -3.34 -52.17
N LEU A 103 -36.90 -3.73 -53.20
CA LEU A 103 -35.70 -4.57 -53.06
C LEU A 103 -34.47 -3.68 -52.99
N ILE A 104 -33.61 -3.91 -52.02
CA ILE A 104 -32.31 -3.25 -51.84
C ILE A 104 -31.22 -4.31 -51.93
N GLY A 105 -30.27 -4.11 -52.81
CA GLY A 105 -29.03 -4.88 -52.92
C GLY A 105 -27.90 -4.17 -52.17
N VAL A 106 -26.76 -4.86 -52.13
CA VAL A 106 -25.58 -4.38 -51.40
C VAL A 106 -24.42 -4.03 -52.36
N GLN A 107 -23.63 -3.05 -51.94
CA GLN A 107 -22.29 -2.83 -52.45
C GLN A 107 -21.32 -2.68 -51.29
N LYS A 108 -20.06 -3.06 -51.54
CA LYS A 108 -18.98 -2.84 -50.59
C LYS A 108 -18.08 -1.72 -51.08
N LEU A 109 -17.88 -0.71 -50.25
CA LEU A 109 -16.92 0.35 -50.54
C LEU A 109 -15.53 -0.11 -50.14
N SER A 110 -14.51 0.28 -50.90
CA SER A 110 -13.12 -0.01 -50.54
C SER A 110 -12.74 0.82 -49.34
N ASP A 111 -12.48 0.21 -48.22
CA ASP A 111 -11.74 0.89 -47.13
C ASP A 111 -10.23 0.66 -47.36
N THR A 112 -9.51 1.75 -47.41
CA THR A 112 -8.09 1.96 -47.57
C THR A 112 -7.19 0.81 -47.11
N ARG A 113 -6.65 0.03 -47.95
CA ARG A 113 -5.40 -0.79 -47.99
C ARG A 113 -5.52 -2.28 -48.27
N ASP A 114 -6.60 -2.99 -47.91
CA ASP A 114 -6.64 -4.46 -48.06
C ASP A 114 -7.99 -5.06 -48.55
N SER A 115 -9.06 -4.28 -48.70
CA SER A 115 -10.35 -4.78 -49.13
C SER A 115 -10.68 -4.34 -50.55
N SER A 116 -10.92 -5.28 -51.48
CA SER A 116 -11.47 -4.99 -52.79
C SER A 116 -12.90 -4.49 -52.67
N ALA A 117 -13.20 -3.35 -53.29
CA ALA A 117 -14.57 -2.90 -53.49
C ALA A 117 -15.36 -3.94 -54.28
N VAL A 118 -16.63 -4.10 -53.94
CA VAL A 118 -17.55 -4.95 -54.74
C VAL A 118 -18.71 -4.10 -55.19
N ASN A 119 -18.90 -4.01 -56.48
CA ASN A 119 -19.96 -3.20 -57.07
C ASN A 119 -21.34 -3.83 -56.85
N ALA A 120 -22.36 -2.99 -56.88
CA ALA A 120 -23.73 -3.48 -56.91
C ALA A 120 -24.14 -3.94 -58.31
N SER A 121 -25.25 -4.66 -58.39
CA SER A 121 -25.91 -4.94 -59.68
C SER A 121 -26.24 -3.61 -60.38
N PRO A 122 -25.86 -3.46 -61.68
CA PRO A 122 -26.07 -2.22 -62.41
C PRO A 122 -27.52 -1.72 -62.39
N ILE A 123 -28.47 -2.62 -62.55
CA ILE A 123 -29.90 -2.27 -62.57
C ILE A 123 -30.40 -1.78 -61.20
N LEU A 124 -29.88 -2.31 -60.12
CA LEU A 124 -30.24 -1.85 -58.78
C LEU A 124 -29.60 -0.45 -58.49
N LYS A 125 -28.40 -0.22 -59.01
CA LYS A 125 -27.71 1.08 -58.92
C LYS A 125 -28.45 2.16 -59.67
N GLU A 126 -28.86 1.88 -60.92
CA GLU A 126 -29.64 2.79 -61.73
C GLU A 126 -30.98 3.17 -61.06
N ASN A 127 -31.60 2.27 -60.36
CA ASN A 127 -32.87 2.48 -59.64
C ASN A 127 -32.72 3.03 -58.21
N ASN A 128 -31.52 3.42 -57.77
CA ASN A 128 -31.22 3.83 -56.40
C ASN A 128 -31.62 2.78 -55.33
N GLN A 129 -31.48 1.51 -55.66
CA GLN A 129 -31.84 0.36 -54.82
C GLN A 129 -30.60 -0.34 -54.26
N VAL A 130 -29.57 0.44 -53.92
CA VAL A 130 -28.31 -0.08 -53.38
C VAL A 130 -27.98 0.62 -52.05
N GLY A 131 -27.54 -0.16 -51.06
CA GLY A 131 -26.99 0.35 -49.82
C GLY A 131 -25.61 -0.23 -49.52
N SER A 132 -24.79 0.48 -48.77
CA SER A 132 -23.52 -0.06 -48.29
C SER A 132 -23.77 -1.08 -47.16
N ASN A 133 -23.15 -2.28 -47.29
CA ASN A 133 -23.12 -3.29 -46.25
C ASN A 133 -21.81 -3.27 -45.44
N ASP A 134 -21.04 -2.20 -45.55
CA ASP A 134 -19.81 -2.05 -44.75
C ASP A 134 -20.11 -2.03 -43.26
N LEU A 135 -19.29 -2.76 -42.50
CA LEU A 135 -19.38 -2.87 -41.05
C LEU A 135 -18.06 -2.43 -40.42
N PRO A 136 -18.04 -1.38 -39.61
CA PRO A 136 -16.80 -0.91 -38.99
C PRO A 136 -16.29 -1.92 -37.95
N LEU A 137 -15.04 -2.38 -38.17
CA LEU A 137 -14.35 -3.27 -37.26
C LEU A 137 -13.57 -2.46 -36.20
N ASP A 138 -13.67 -2.85 -34.98
CA ASP A 138 -12.83 -2.33 -33.90
C ASP A 138 -11.43 -2.97 -33.97
N GLY A 139 -10.46 -2.39 -33.25
CA GLY A 139 -9.08 -2.89 -33.24
C GLY A 139 -8.92 -4.33 -32.71
N ASP A 140 -9.92 -4.86 -32.01
CA ASP A 140 -9.99 -6.26 -31.56
C ASP A 140 -10.75 -7.18 -32.54
N GLY A 141 -11.12 -6.68 -33.72
CA GLY A 141 -11.82 -7.41 -34.77
C GLY A 141 -13.31 -7.61 -34.51
N LYS A 142 -13.91 -6.92 -33.56
CA LYS A 142 -15.35 -7.00 -33.28
C LYS A 142 -16.12 -5.85 -33.86
N ILE A 143 -17.41 -6.09 -34.15
CA ILE A 143 -18.34 -5.09 -34.62
C ILE A 143 -19.18 -4.60 -33.45
N ARG A 144 -18.98 -3.32 -33.04
CA ARG A 144 -19.77 -2.64 -32.01
C ARG A 144 -20.41 -1.35 -32.52
N ARG A 145 -20.13 -1.01 -33.76
CA ARG A 145 -20.63 0.20 -34.43
C ARG A 145 -21.33 -0.18 -35.73
N GLY A 146 -22.28 0.63 -36.14
CA GLY A 146 -22.97 0.49 -37.41
C GLY A 146 -22.97 1.79 -38.19
N LEU A 147 -22.98 1.72 -39.51
CA LEU A 147 -23.06 2.86 -40.40
C LEU A 147 -24.53 3.17 -40.71
N LEU A 148 -24.90 4.46 -40.69
CA LEU A 148 -26.16 4.94 -41.25
C LEU A 148 -25.90 5.53 -42.65
N TYR A 149 -24.86 6.37 -42.77
CA TYR A 149 -24.40 6.88 -44.07
C TYR A 149 -22.91 6.64 -44.19
N VAL A 150 -22.46 6.48 -45.44
CA VAL A 150 -21.05 6.25 -45.79
C VAL A 150 -20.61 7.26 -46.81
N ASP A 151 -19.55 8.01 -46.50
CA ASP A 151 -18.95 8.94 -47.44
C ASP A 151 -18.19 8.18 -48.51
N VAL A 152 -18.65 8.25 -49.76
CA VAL A 152 -17.99 7.62 -50.92
C VAL A 152 -16.85 8.51 -51.40
N ASN A 153 -17.11 9.80 -51.50
CA ASN A 153 -16.16 10.87 -51.80
C ASN A 153 -16.68 12.18 -51.17
N GLU A 154 -16.03 13.34 -51.47
CA GLU A 154 -16.40 14.62 -50.87
C GLU A 154 -17.84 15.07 -51.20
N ASP A 155 -18.41 14.63 -52.33
CA ASP A 155 -19.71 15.05 -52.83
C ASP A 155 -20.77 13.93 -52.82
N GLU A 156 -20.41 12.71 -52.51
CA GLU A 156 -21.32 11.57 -52.61
C GLU A 156 -21.40 10.79 -51.26
N VAL A 157 -22.61 10.75 -50.73
CA VAL A 157 -22.93 9.98 -49.51
C VAL A 157 -23.88 8.85 -49.85
N LEU A 158 -23.57 7.62 -49.44
CA LEU A 158 -24.42 6.46 -49.63
C LEU A 158 -25.08 6.05 -48.31
N GLU A 159 -26.40 5.83 -48.39
CA GLU A 159 -27.12 5.23 -47.26
C GLU A 159 -26.66 3.77 -47.00
N SER A 160 -26.61 3.38 -45.74
CA SER A 160 -26.34 1.97 -45.41
C SER A 160 -27.50 1.08 -45.83
N PHE A 161 -27.19 -0.17 -46.09
CA PHE A 161 -28.17 -1.22 -46.40
C PHE A 161 -29.29 -1.27 -45.35
N ALA A 162 -28.93 -1.23 -44.06
CA ALA A 162 -29.88 -1.27 -42.95
C ALA A 162 -30.78 -0.03 -42.90
N LEU A 163 -30.22 1.19 -43.12
CA LEU A 163 -30.99 2.42 -43.12
C LEU A 163 -32.00 2.42 -44.28
N LYS A 164 -31.58 2.07 -45.51
CA LYS A 164 -32.50 1.98 -46.67
C LYS A 164 -33.69 1.05 -46.40
N LEU A 165 -33.42 -0.12 -45.84
CA LEU A 165 -34.46 -1.08 -45.50
C LEU A 165 -35.42 -0.54 -44.42
N ALA A 166 -34.87 0.12 -43.43
CA ALA A 166 -35.68 0.75 -42.37
C ALA A 166 -36.55 1.90 -42.94
N LEU A 167 -36.00 2.74 -43.78
CA LEU A 167 -36.74 3.83 -44.43
C LEU A 167 -37.87 3.32 -45.32
N LEU A 168 -37.65 2.26 -46.12
CA LEU A 168 -38.72 1.59 -46.86
C LEU A 168 -39.82 1.06 -45.96
N TYR A 169 -39.46 0.46 -44.84
CA TYR A 169 -40.44 -0.02 -43.86
C TYR A 169 -41.26 1.14 -43.23
N LEU A 170 -40.62 2.27 -42.95
CA LEU A 170 -41.20 3.41 -42.29
C LEU A 170 -42.02 4.33 -43.24
N LYS A 171 -41.80 4.18 -44.56
CA LYS A 171 -42.45 5.03 -45.58
C LYS A 171 -44.00 5.04 -45.50
N PRO A 172 -44.69 3.89 -45.31
CA PRO A 172 -46.15 3.87 -45.14
C PRO A 172 -46.61 4.62 -43.90
N GLU A 173 -45.76 4.72 -42.85
CA GLU A 173 -46.05 5.46 -41.60
C GLU A 173 -45.76 6.97 -41.75
N LYS A 174 -45.33 7.42 -42.94
CA LYS A 174 -44.97 8.82 -43.25
C LYS A 174 -43.84 9.34 -42.41
N ILE A 175 -42.97 8.45 -41.92
CA ILE A 175 -41.77 8.81 -41.14
C ILE A 175 -40.63 9.03 -42.18
N THR A 176 -40.04 10.21 -42.12
CA THR A 176 -38.95 10.69 -42.96
C THR A 176 -37.78 11.14 -42.13
N GLU A 177 -36.62 11.17 -42.72
CA GLU A 177 -35.40 11.72 -42.13
C GLU A 177 -35.52 13.20 -41.85
N LYS A 178 -35.09 13.61 -40.67
CA LYS A 178 -35.06 15.01 -40.23
C LYS A 178 -33.86 15.25 -39.35
N PRO A 179 -33.29 16.47 -39.34
CA PRO A 179 -32.37 16.89 -38.30
C PRO A 179 -33.05 16.84 -36.93
N ALA A 180 -32.30 16.38 -35.89
CA ALA A 180 -32.82 16.41 -34.53
C ALA A 180 -32.88 17.84 -33.96
N ALA A 181 -33.92 18.13 -33.18
CA ALA A 181 -34.16 19.47 -32.65
C ALA A 181 -33.06 19.94 -31.66
N ASN A 182 -32.42 19.02 -30.96
CA ASN A 182 -31.38 19.32 -29.98
C ASN A 182 -29.95 19.37 -30.58
N ASN A 183 -29.74 18.72 -31.73
CA ASN A 183 -28.49 18.76 -32.47
C ASN A 183 -28.79 18.51 -33.97
N PRO A 184 -28.66 19.53 -34.87
CA PRO A 184 -28.96 19.39 -36.29
C PRO A 184 -28.13 18.37 -37.04
N ASP A 185 -26.95 17.99 -36.51
CA ASP A 185 -26.09 16.98 -37.11
C ASP A 185 -26.61 15.56 -36.88
N TYR A 186 -27.54 15.38 -35.94
CA TYR A 186 -28.09 14.06 -35.63
C TYR A 186 -29.32 13.75 -36.48
N LEU A 187 -29.35 12.53 -37.02
CA LEU A 187 -30.53 12.01 -37.71
C LEU A 187 -31.66 11.77 -36.68
N GLN A 188 -32.86 12.23 -37.02
CA GLN A 188 -34.08 11.92 -36.29
C GLN A 188 -35.09 11.21 -37.22
N LEU A 189 -35.59 10.08 -36.79
CA LEU A 189 -36.70 9.35 -37.37
C LEU A 189 -37.83 9.26 -36.33
N ASN A 190 -38.87 10.05 -36.50
CA ASN A 190 -39.97 10.22 -35.55
C ASN A 190 -39.46 10.48 -34.12
N ARG A 191 -39.52 9.49 -33.23
CA ARG A 191 -39.04 9.58 -31.82
C ARG A 191 -37.57 9.21 -31.67
N GLY A 192 -37.00 8.47 -32.59
CA GLY A 192 -35.62 7.98 -32.53
C GLY A 192 -34.65 9.08 -32.96
N VAL A 193 -33.74 9.45 -32.10
CA VAL A 193 -32.57 10.29 -32.39
C VAL A 193 -31.33 9.42 -32.39
N PHE A 194 -30.51 9.55 -33.41
CA PHE A 194 -29.30 8.75 -33.62
C PHE A 194 -28.06 9.60 -33.43
N PRO A 195 -27.43 9.60 -32.24
CA PRO A 195 -26.19 10.33 -32.03
C PRO A 195 -25.07 9.82 -32.92
N ILE A 196 -24.30 10.73 -33.50
CA ILE A 196 -23.08 10.38 -34.24
C ILE A 196 -22.03 9.90 -33.24
N PHE A 197 -21.38 8.81 -33.59
CA PHE A 197 -20.22 8.29 -32.84
C PHE A 197 -19.02 9.21 -33.02
N GLU A 198 -18.42 9.63 -31.92
CA GLU A 198 -17.19 10.41 -31.88
C GLU A 198 -15.96 9.53 -31.53
N ALA A 199 -14.78 9.96 -31.97
CA ALA A 199 -13.54 9.20 -31.85
C ALA A 199 -13.13 8.80 -30.42
N ASN A 200 -13.66 9.51 -29.42
CA ASN A 200 -13.35 9.30 -28.00
C ASN A 200 -14.58 8.90 -27.17
N ASP A 201 -15.64 8.46 -27.80
CA ASP A 201 -16.87 8.04 -27.11
C ASP A 201 -16.66 6.84 -26.18
N GLY A 202 -17.14 6.94 -24.95
CA GLY A 202 -17.11 5.85 -23.98
C GLY A 202 -15.70 5.34 -23.73
N GLY A 203 -15.47 4.07 -24.07
CA GLY A 203 -14.15 3.42 -23.93
C GLY A 203 -13.19 3.66 -25.08
N TYR A 204 -13.63 4.28 -26.19
CA TYR A 204 -12.80 4.51 -27.36
C TYR A 204 -11.82 5.67 -27.17
N ILE A 205 -10.67 5.56 -27.81
CA ILE A 205 -9.66 6.63 -27.89
C ILE A 205 -9.12 6.67 -29.33
N ARG A 206 -9.32 7.83 -29.99
CA ARG A 206 -8.89 8.06 -31.38
C ARG A 206 -9.38 6.98 -32.34
N ALA A 207 -10.59 6.49 -32.14
CA ALA A 207 -11.22 5.55 -33.04
C ALA A 207 -11.52 6.23 -34.39
N ASP A 208 -11.57 5.43 -35.46
CA ASP A 208 -12.03 5.95 -36.75
C ASP A 208 -13.52 6.28 -36.67
N ALA A 209 -13.85 7.56 -36.70
CA ALA A 209 -15.20 8.08 -36.64
C ALA A 209 -15.64 8.73 -37.97
N ARG A 210 -15.01 8.34 -39.09
CA ARG A 210 -15.43 8.82 -40.43
C ARG A 210 -16.82 8.29 -40.77
N SER A 211 -17.54 9.05 -41.59
CA SER A 211 -18.92 8.75 -41.97
C SER A 211 -19.89 8.79 -40.76
N TYR A 212 -21.16 8.57 -41.02
CA TYR A 212 -22.17 8.59 -39.96
C TYR A 212 -22.24 7.22 -39.27
N GLN A 213 -21.48 7.06 -38.21
CA GLN A 213 -21.49 5.85 -37.38
C GLN A 213 -22.36 6.03 -36.13
N ILE A 214 -22.94 4.94 -35.67
CA ILE A 214 -23.64 4.88 -34.37
C ILE A 214 -23.16 3.66 -33.57
N LEU A 215 -23.27 3.72 -32.26
CA LEU A 215 -23.05 2.53 -31.39
C LEU A 215 -24.21 1.54 -31.60
N LEU A 216 -23.86 0.28 -31.90
CA LEU A 216 -24.84 -0.80 -32.07
C LEU A 216 -25.42 -1.21 -30.71
N ASN A 217 -26.73 -1.01 -30.60
CA ASN A 217 -27.51 -1.54 -29.48
C ASN A 217 -28.14 -2.88 -29.91
N TYR A 218 -27.33 -3.93 -29.91
CA TYR A 218 -27.78 -5.26 -30.31
C TYR A 218 -29.05 -5.71 -29.57
N ARG A 219 -30.04 -6.23 -30.27
CA ARG A 219 -31.18 -6.94 -29.67
C ARG A 219 -30.78 -8.33 -29.21
N GLY A 220 -29.91 -8.98 -29.96
CA GLY A 220 -29.38 -10.29 -29.64
C GLY A 220 -28.87 -11.06 -30.85
N ARG A 221 -28.79 -12.36 -30.68
CA ARG A 221 -28.34 -13.30 -31.72
C ARG A 221 -29.49 -13.58 -32.71
N ILE A 222 -29.24 -14.48 -33.67
CA ILE A 222 -30.20 -14.83 -34.74
C ILE A 222 -31.56 -15.28 -34.18
N GLN A 223 -31.60 -15.90 -33.02
CA GLN A 223 -32.82 -16.35 -32.32
C GLN A 223 -33.78 -15.20 -31.97
N GLN A 224 -33.34 -13.96 -32.02
CA GLN A 224 -34.17 -12.77 -31.81
C GLN A 224 -34.94 -12.34 -33.05
N PHE A 225 -34.81 -13.09 -34.12
CA PHE A 225 -35.49 -12.84 -35.40
C PHE A 225 -36.17 -14.11 -35.89
N THR A 226 -37.25 -13.92 -36.66
CA THR A 226 -37.89 -15.05 -37.35
C THR A 226 -36.97 -15.50 -38.47
N THR A 227 -36.59 -16.79 -38.50
CA THR A 227 -35.69 -17.36 -39.50
C THR A 227 -36.38 -18.43 -40.31
N VAL A 228 -36.10 -18.46 -41.63
CA VAL A 228 -36.44 -19.55 -42.55
C VAL A 228 -35.25 -19.84 -43.44
N THR A 229 -35.08 -21.09 -43.88
CA THR A 229 -33.99 -21.47 -44.76
C THR A 229 -34.28 -21.12 -46.20
N LEU A 230 -33.24 -20.93 -47.01
CA LEU A 230 -33.35 -20.73 -48.46
C LEU A 230 -34.15 -21.88 -49.10
N THR A 231 -33.87 -23.12 -48.72
CA THR A 231 -34.57 -24.32 -49.20
C THR A 231 -36.07 -24.25 -48.93
N GLN A 232 -36.47 -23.81 -47.71
CA GLN A 232 -37.91 -23.69 -47.37
C GLN A 232 -38.59 -22.66 -48.28
N VAL A 233 -37.93 -21.54 -48.58
CA VAL A 233 -38.47 -20.53 -49.48
C VAL A 233 -38.58 -21.07 -50.91
N GLN A 234 -37.53 -21.71 -51.42
CA GLN A 234 -37.53 -22.31 -52.76
C GLN A 234 -38.63 -23.35 -52.94
N GLN A 235 -38.86 -24.16 -51.91
CA GLN A 235 -39.86 -25.22 -51.90
C GLN A 235 -41.27 -24.73 -51.49
N LYS A 236 -41.44 -23.44 -51.25
CA LYS A 236 -42.68 -22.81 -50.77
C LYS A 236 -43.22 -23.45 -49.48
N GLN A 237 -42.30 -23.93 -48.63
CA GLN A 237 -42.63 -24.58 -47.34
C GLN A 237 -42.63 -23.55 -46.18
N ILE A 238 -43.00 -22.34 -46.48
CA ILE A 238 -43.12 -21.23 -45.48
C ILE A 238 -44.61 -20.91 -45.27
N PRO A 239 -45.00 -20.50 -44.04
CA PRO A 239 -46.38 -20.10 -43.79
C PRO A 239 -46.79 -18.97 -44.75
N PRO A 240 -48.06 -19.02 -45.26
CA PRO A 240 -48.58 -17.89 -46.01
C PRO A 240 -48.59 -16.64 -45.12
N ASP A 241 -48.30 -15.51 -45.64
CA ASP A 241 -48.23 -14.22 -44.94
C ASP A 241 -47.13 -14.07 -43.88
N LEU A 242 -46.18 -15.03 -43.76
CA LEU A 242 -45.06 -14.92 -42.82
C LEU A 242 -44.27 -13.62 -43.01
N MET A 243 -44.08 -13.19 -44.26
CA MET A 243 -43.30 -12.02 -44.63
C MET A 243 -44.14 -10.78 -44.94
N ARG A 244 -45.48 -10.89 -44.86
CA ARG A 244 -46.36 -9.80 -45.25
C ARG A 244 -46.13 -8.56 -44.35
N GLY A 245 -45.87 -7.44 -44.98
CA GLY A 245 -45.66 -6.16 -44.31
C GLY A 245 -44.38 -6.08 -43.47
N LYS A 246 -43.44 -7.02 -43.62
CA LYS A 246 -42.19 -7.09 -42.84
C LYS A 246 -40.97 -6.68 -43.68
N VAL A 247 -39.84 -6.54 -43.04
CA VAL A 247 -38.52 -6.50 -43.67
C VAL A 247 -38.02 -7.95 -43.81
N VAL A 248 -37.63 -8.35 -45.01
CA VAL A 248 -37.04 -9.67 -45.28
C VAL A 248 -35.60 -9.50 -45.67
N LEU A 249 -34.69 -10.08 -44.91
CA LEU A 249 -33.25 -10.04 -45.17
C LEU A 249 -32.80 -11.43 -45.68
N ILE A 250 -32.10 -11.46 -46.79
CA ILE A 250 -31.55 -12.67 -47.40
C ILE A 250 -30.05 -12.60 -47.28
N GLY A 251 -29.42 -13.55 -46.58
CA GLY A 251 -27.96 -13.54 -46.48
C GLY A 251 -27.36 -14.84 -45.99
N ALA A 252 -26.04 -14.92 -46.04
CA ALA A 252 -25.27 -16.11 -45.69
C ALA A 252 -25.17 -16.27 -44.15
N THR A 253 -25.45 -17.49 -43.69
CA THR A 253 -25.14 -17.92 -42.31
C THR A 253 -24.19 -19.12 -42.30
N ALA A 254 -23.87 -19.69 -43.49
CA ALA A 254 -22.92 -20.76 -43.65
C ALA A 254 -21.48 -20.26 -43.36
N GLU A 255 -20.75 -20.98 -42.50
CA GLU A 255 -19.37 -20.65 -42.16
C GLU A 255 -18.41 -20.71 -43.36
N SER A 256 -18.70 -21.63 -44.30
CA SER A 256 -17.93 -21.79 -45.55
C SER A 256 -17.92 -20.52 -46.41
N LEU A 257 -18.93 -19.67 -46.29
CA LEU A 257 -19.04 -18.42 -47.04
C LEU A 257 -18.29 -17.23 -46.40
N LYS A 258 -17.74 -17.42 -45.21
CA LYS A 258 -16.87 -16.45 -44.48
C LYS A 258 -17.51 -15.10 -44.19
N ASP A 259 -18.83 -14.96 -44.31
CA ASP A 259 -19.55 -13.72 -43.91
C ASP A 259 -19.97 -13.79 -42.45
N ILE A 260 -18.98 -13.98 -41.58
CA ILE A 260 -19.15 -14.17 -40.13
C ILE A 260 -18.17 -13.31 -39.35
N PHE A 261 -18.66 -12.63 -38.31
CA PHE A 261 -17.92 -11.62 -37.57
C PHE A 261 -17.96 -11.88 -36.09
N TYR A 262 -16.96 -11.35 -35.38
CA TYR A 262 -16.99 -11.26 -33.94
C TYR A 262 -17.83 -10.05 -33.50
N THR A 263 -18.60 -10.22 -32.43
CA THR A 263 -19.48 -9.23 -31.86
C THR A 263 -19.32 -9.23 -30.32
N PRO A 264 -19.95 -8.35 -29.55
CA PRO A 264 -19.97 -8.44 -28.10
C PRO A 264 -20.36 -9.83 -27.56
N TYR A 265 -21.25 -10.53 -28.26
CA TYR A 265 -21.67 -11.90 -27.89
C TYR A 265 -20.59 -12.97 -28.06
N SER A 266 -19.50 -12.65 -28.72
CA SER A 266 -18.36 -13.55 -28.88
C SER A 266 -17.41 -13.55 -27.66
N SER A 267 -17.63 -12.69 -26.68
CA SER A 267 -16.76 -12.49 -25.50
C SER A 267 -17.12 -13.38 -24.31
N ASN A 268 -17.80 -14.50 -24.51
CA ASN A 268 -18.12 -15.41 -23.41
C ASN A 268 -16.82 -16.01 -22.84
N LEU A 269 -16.62 -15.89 -21.52
CA LEU A 269 -15.42 -16.38 -20.83
C LEU A 269 -15.40 -17.92 -20.66
N PHE A 270 -16.55 -18.59 -20.82
CA PHE A 270 -16.72 -20.01 -20.49
C PHE A 270 -17.02 -20.91 -21.69
N THR A 271 -17.30 -20.32 -22.87
CA THR A 271 -17.58 -21.04 -24.09
C THR A 271 -16.71 -20.55 -25.25
N PRO A 272 -16.45 -21.39 -26.29
CA PRO A 272 -15.77 -20.91 -27.47
C PRO A 272 -16.44 -19.66 -28.06
N PRO A 273 -15.65 -18.73 -28.64
CA PRO A 273 -16.19 -17.51 -29.22
C PRO A 273 -17.15 -17.82 -30.37
N GLU A 274 -18.39 -17.42 -30.19
CA GLU A 274 -19.44 -17.62 -31.19
C GLU A 274 -19.46 -16.43 -32.16
N ARG A 275 -19.43 -16.66 -33.44
CA ARG A 275 -19.46 -15.63 -34.46
C ARG A 275 -20.90 -15.37 -34.90
N MET A 276 -21.15 -14.17 -35.45
CA MET A 276 -22.46 -13.74 -35.91
C MET A 276 -22.37 -13.49 -37.42
N ALA A 277 -23.35 -13.98 -38.17
CA ALA A 277 -23.43 -13.75 -39.61
C ALA A 277 -23.72 -12.28 -39.94
N GLY A 278 -23.16 -11.75 -41.04
CA GLY A 278 -23.35 -10.35 -41.46
C GLY A 278 -24.82 -9.96 -41.60
N VAL A 279 -25.65 -10.81 -42.17
CA VAL A 279 -27.09 -10.61 -42.28
C VAL A 279 -27.78 -10.43 -40.93
N THR A 280 -27.31 -11.13 -39.91
CA THR A 280 -27.84 -10.99 -38.50
C THR A 280 -27.43 -9.66 -37.91
N ILE A 281 -26.23 -9.16 -38.20
CA ILE A 281 -25.78 -7.84 -37.78
C ILE A 281 -26.62 -6.75 -38.43
N HIS A 282 -26.85 -6.84 -39.74
CA HIS A 282 -27.75 -5.94 -40.44
C HIS A 282 -29.17 -6.01 -39.90
N ALA A 283 -29.68 -7.19 -39.56
CA ALA A 283 -31.00 -7.36 -38.93
C ALA A 283 -31.05 -6.62 -37.56
N ASN A 284 -29.99 -6.71 -36.77
CA ASN A 284 -29.89 -5.95 -35.50
C ASN A 284 -29.91 -4.44 -35.74
N LEU A 285 -29.19 -3.94 -36.73
CA LEU A 285 -29.17 -2.52 -37.07
C LEU A 285 -30.51 -2.04 -37.60
N VAL A 286 -31.19 -2.79 -38.47
CA VAL A 286 -32.56 -2.51 -38.89
C VAL A 286 -33.51 -2.49 -37.71
N SER A 287 -33.45 -3.50 -36.84
CA SER A 287 -34.24 -3.56 -35.62
C SER A 287 -34.00 -2.38 -34.66
N GLN A 288 -32.73 -1.95 -34.55
CA GLN A 288 -32.37 -0.78 -33.74
C GLN A 288 -33.03 0.49 -34.31
N ILE A 289 -32.96 0.71 -35.60
CA ILE A 289 -33.53 1.87 -36.28
C ILE A 289 -35.06 1.87 -36.12
N LEU A 290 -35.71 0.74 -36.43
CA LEU A 290 -37.16 0.61 -36.34
C LEU A 290 -37.69 0.76 -34.89
N SER A 291 -37.03 0.16 -33.95
CA SER A 291 -37.45 0.22 -32.53
C SER A 291 -37.22 1.61 -31.94
N ALA A 292 -36.17 2.32 -32.36
CA ALA A 292 -35.98 3.72 -31.96
C ALA A 292 -37.10 4.62 -32.52
N ALA A 293 -37.42 4.45 -33.81
CA ALA A 293 -38.41 5.28 -34.47
C ALA A 293 -39.85 5.01 -33.98
N LEU A 294 -40.21 3.75 -33.71
CA LEU A 294 -41.59 3.31 -33.43
C LEU A 294 -41.83 3.09 -31.94
N ASP A 295 -40.88 2.44 -31.24
CA ASP A 295 -41.03 1.96 -29.86
C ASP A 295 -40.29 2.81 -28.84
N SER A 296 -39.61 3.88 -29.25
CA SER A 296 -38.77 4.74 -28.40
C SER A 296 -37.65 3.95 -27.69
N ARG A 297 -37.13 2.88 -28.29
CA ARG A 297 -36.02 2.12 -27.74
C ARG A 297 -34.77 3.02 -27.69
N PRO A 298 -34.12 3.12 -26.51
CA PRO A 298 -33.00 4.05 -26.35
C PRO A 298 -31.80 3.65 -27.24
N GLN A 299 -31.11 4.64 -27.78
CA GLN A 299 -29.80 4.49 -28.37
C GLN A 299 -28.74 4.42 -27.27
N ILE A 300 -27.60 3.78 -27.51
CA ILE A 300 -26.46 3.85 -26.59
C ILE A 300 -25.86 5.25 -26.70
N GLN A 301 -25.84 5.95 -25.59
CA GLN A 301 -25.25 7.28 -25.44
C GLN A 301 -24.01 7.18 -24.55
N THR A 302 -23.07 8.09 -24.73
CA THR A 302 -21.86 8.22 -23.94
C THR A 302 -21.87 9.54 -23.17
N LEU A 303 -21.07 9.61 -22.13
CA LEU A 303 -20.82 10.90 -21.47
C LEU A 303 -19.81 11.70 -22.29
N PRO A 304 -19.95 13.05 -22.34
CA PRO A 304 -18.90 13.88 -22.91
C PRO A 304 -17.60 13.71 -22.10
N GLU A 305 -16.44 13.87 -22.73
CA GLU A 305 -15.12 13.67 -22.09
C GLU A 305 -14.99 14.39 -20.74
N THR A 306 -15.49 15.63 -20.66
CA THR A 306 -15.47 16.40 -19.41
C THR A 306 -16.30 15.73 -18.30
N GLY A 307 -17.43 15.13 -18.67
CA GLY A 307 -18.29 14.36 -17.76
C GLY A 307 -17.57 13.12 -17.21
N GLU A 308 -16.85 12.40 -18.08
CA GLU A 308 -16.06 11.23 -17.68
C GLU A 308 -14.89 11.62 -16.76
N TRP A 309 -14.20 12.74 -17.03
CA TRP A 309 -13.13 13.23 -16.15
C TRP A 309 -13.66 13.62 -14.76
N LEU A 310 -14.84 14.25 -14.71
CA LEU A 310 -15.50 14.55 -13.43
C LEU A 310 -15.90 13.28 -12.68
N LEU A 311 -16.35 12.26 -13.40
CA LEU A 311 -16.68 10.96 -12.81
C LEU A 311 -15.44 10.27 -12.21
N ILE A 312 -14.31 10.25 -12.94
CA ILE A 312 -13.02 9.73 -12.49
C ILE A 312 -12.55 10.50 -11.25
N LEU A 313 -12.68 11.83 -11.24
CA LEU A 313 -12.35 12.66 -10.09
C LEU A 313 -13.24 12.31 -8.88
N ALA A 314 -14.55 12.21 -9.09
CA ALA A 314 -15.48 11.87 -8.03
C ALA A 314 -15.15 10.52 -7.37
N TRP A 315 -14.90 9.48 -8.17
CA TRP A 315 -14.51 8.18 -7.66
C TRP A 315 -13.16 8.18 -6.95
N SER A 316 -12.18 8.97 -7.44
CA SER A 316 -10.91 9.18 -6.73
C SER A 316 -11.11 9.81 -5.35
N ILE A 317 -11.99 10.82 -5.24
CA ILE A 317 -12.30 11.50 -3.98
C ILE A 317 -13.02 10.54 -3.01
N ILE A 318 -13.99 9.78 -3.52
CA ILE A 318 -14.73 8.80 -2.70
C ILE A 318 -13.77 7.74 -2.13
N GLY A 319 -12.90 7.17 -2.97
CA GLY A 319 -11.94 6.16 -2.55
C GLY A 319 -10.93 6.68 -1.51
N ALA A 320 -10.40 7.88 -1.74
CA ALA A 320 -9.50 8.53 -0.81
C ALA A 320 -10.19 8.86 0.52
N SER A 321 -11.39 9.42 0.48
CA SER A 321 -12.16 9.85 1.67
C SER A 321 -12.56 8.66 2.54
N LEU A 322 -12.99 7.56 1.92
CA LEU A 322 -13.35 6.33 2.63
C LEU A 322 -12.21 5.80 3.51
N CYS A 323 -10.98 5.81 2.97
CA CYS A 323 -9.82 5.34 3.71
C CYS A 323 -9.28 6.39 4.70
N TRP A 324 -9.36 7.68 4.37
CA TRP A 324 -8.86 8.77 5.21
C TRP A 324 -9.65 8.94 6.51
N GLN A 325 -10.98 8.88 6.48
CA GLN A 325 -11.84 9.05 7.66
C GLN A 325 -11.59 8.00 8.74
N GLN A 326 -11.09 6.83 8.39
CA GLN A 326 -10.92 5.68 9.28
C GLN A 326 -9.48 5.49 9.80
N ARG A 327 -8.60 6.48 9.64
CA ARG A 327 -7.14 6.37 9.92
C ARG A 327 -6.74 5.97 11.35
N SER A 328 -7.67 5.99 12.33
CA SER A 328 -7.34 5.80 13.75
C SER A 328 -7.97 4.57 14.43
N SER A 329 -8.57 3.62 13.71
CA SER A 329 -9.41 2.58 14.32
C SER A 329 -9.14 1.17 13.80
N LYS A 330 -9.32 0.16 14.66
CA LYS A 330 -9.45 -1.26 14.27
C LYS A 330 -10.50 -1.47 13.16
N ARG A 331 -11.47 -0.55 13.05
CA ARG A 331 -12.50 -0.50 12.00
C ARG A 331 -11.90 -0.28 10.60
N GLN A 332 -10.71 0.32 10.48
CA GLN A 332 -10.06 0.55 9.18
C GLN A 332 -9.87 -0.76 8.39
N LYS A 333 -9.44 -1.83 9.05
CA LYS A 333 -9.26 -3.14 8.40
C LYS A 333 -10.58 -3.67 7.84
N ILE A 334 -11.70 -3.48 8.53
CA ILE A 334 -13.03 -3.91 8.09
C ILE A 334 -13.52 -3.03 6.93
N VAL A 335 -13.35 -1.71 7.01
CA VAL A 335 -13.77 -0.79 5.94
C VAL A 335 -13.00 -1.06 4.65
N VAL A 336 -11.70 -1.30 4.72
CA VAL A 336 -10.90 -1.65 3.53
C VAL A 336 -11.28 -3.03 3.00
N ALA A 337 -11.42 -4.03 3.88
CA ALA A 337 -11.69 -5.42 3.48
C ALA A 337 -13.11 -5.63 2.93
N VAL A 338 -14.09 -4.87 3.40
CA VAL A 338 -15.51 -5.02 3.02
C VAL A 338 -15.99 -3.84 2.18
N GLY A 339 -15.66 -2.63 2.59
CA GLY A 339 -16.16 -1.40 1.96
C GLY A 339 -15.62 -1.19 0.55
N VAL A 340 -14.34 -1.47 0.30
CA VAL A 340 -13.76 -1.31 -1.04
C VAL A 340 -14.36 -2.31 -2.04
N PRO A 341 -14.46 -3.63 -1.78
CA PRO A 341 -15.15 -4.55 -2.67
C PRO A 341 -16.64 -4.22 -2.88
N LEU A 342 -17.34 -3.83 -1.82
CA LEU A 342 -18.75 -3.46 -1.92
C LEU A 342 -18.97 -2.25 -2.85
N MET A 343 -18.17 -1.20 -2.67
CA MET A 343 -18.24 -0.01 -3.53
C MET A 343 -17.78 -0.30 -4.95
N SER A 344 -16.78 -1.15 -5.15
CA SER A 344 -16.39 -1.61 -6.49
C SER A 344 -17.54 -2.35 -7.18
N GLY A 345 -18.24 -3.22 -6.45
CA GLY A 345 -19.45 -3.86 -6.92
C GLY A 345 -20.56 -2.85 -7.27
N ALA A 346 -20.71 -1.79 -6.48
CA ALA A 346 -21.70 -0.74 -6.74
C ALA A 346 -21.35 0.07 -8.01
N VAL A 347 -20.05 0.32 -8.27
CA VAL A 347 -19.60 0.95 -9.54
C VAL A 347 -19.99 0.10 -10.73
N ILE A 348 -19.69 -1.20 -10.69
CA ILE A 348 -20.00 -2.13 -11.78
C ILE A 348 -21.53 -2.22 -11.98
N ALA A 349 -22.29 -2.42 -10.92
CA ALA A 349 -23.74 -2.52 -10.97
C ALA A 349 -24.39 -1.21 -11.46
N GLY A 350 -23.91 -0.06 -10.99
CA GLY A 350 -24.37 1.25 -11.43
C GLY A 350 -24.14 1.50 -12.91
N SER A 351 -22.94 1.19 -13.42
CA SER A 351 -22.62 1.29 -14.85
C SER A 351 -23.43 0.30 -15.68
N PHE A 352 -23.67 -0.91 -15.18
CA PHE A 352 -24.53 -1.89 -15.85
C PHE A 352 -25.99 -1.42 -15.93
N LEU A 353 -26.54 -0.88 -14.85
CA LEU A 353 -27.91 -0.33 -14.85
C LEU A 353 -28.03 0.87 -15.79
N ALA A 354 -27.01 1.73 -15.82
CA ALA A 354 -26.96 2.83 -16.77
C ALA A 354 -26.92 2.31 -18.22
N PHE A 355 -26.15 1.25 -18.51
CA PHE A 355 -26.11 0.60 -19.81
C PHE A 355 -27.48 0.05 -20.23
N VAL A 356 -28.19 -0.59 -19.33
CA VAL A 356 -29.58 -1.09 -19.59
C VAL A 356 -30.51 0.08 -19.90
N ALA A 357 -30.30 1.25 -19.29
CA ALA A 357 -31.04 2.47 -19.58
C ALA A 357 -30.57 3.23 -20.86
N GLY A 358 -29.56 2.71 -21.58
CA GLY A 358 -29.03 3.30 -22.79
C GLY A 358 -27.81 4.21 -22.61
N TRP A 359 -27.18 4.21 -21.42
CA TRP A 359 -25.97 5.01 -21.17
C TRP A 359 -24.74 4.13 -20.95
N TRP A 360 -23.75 4.25 -21.81
CA TRP A 360 -22.46 3.59 -21.60
C TRP A 360 -21.53 4.48 -20.78
N ILE A 361 -21.39 4.15 -19.51
CA ILE A 361 -20.49 4.81 -18.55
C ILE A 361 -19.25 3.93 -18.37
N PRO A 362 -18.02 4.46 -18.62
CA PRO A 362 -16.80 3.69 -18.49
C PRO A 362 -16.57 3.16 -17.06
N VAL A 363 -16.40 1.83 -16.95
CA VAL A 363 -16.25 1.10 -15.68
C VAL A 363 -14.80 1.07 -15.23
N VAL A 364 -13.88 0.75 -16.15
CA VAL A 364 -12.47 0.49 -15.82
C VAL A 364 -11.77 1.72 -15.28
N PRO A 365 -11.86 2.91 -15.89
CA PRO A 365 -11.29 4.13 -15.32
C PRO A 365 -11.87 4.47 -13.95
N SER A 366 -13.18 4.26 -13.75
CA SER A 366 -13.87 4.51 -12.48
C SER A 366 -13.36 3.60 -11.36
N LEU A 367 -13.20 2.30 -11.64
CA LEU A 367 -12.66 1.32 -10.70
C LEU A 367 -11.19 1.59 -10.34
N LEU A 368 -10.37 1.93 -11.35
CA LEU A 368 -8.96 2.30 -11.14
C LEU A 368 -8.81 3.58 -10.31
N ALA A 369 -9.66 4.57 -10.56
CA ALA A 369 -9.67 5.81 -9.80
C ALA A 369 -10.07 5.60 -8.35
N PHE A 370 -11.13 4.85 -8.11
CA PHE A 370 -11.61 4.51 -6.78
C PHE A 370 -10.62 3.62 -6.02
N GLY A 371 -10.29 2.45 -6.57
CA GLY A 371 -9.41 1.46 -5.93
C GLY A 371 -7.97 1.96 -5.75
N GLY A 372 -7.43 2.60 -6.79
CA GLY A 372 -6.09 3.17 -6.75
C GLY A 372 -5.95 4.30 -5.72
N SER A 373 -6.98 5.16 -5.55
CA SER A 373 -6.98 6.20 -4.52
C SER A 373 -7.08 5.60 -3.12
N ALA A 374 -7.92 4.57 -2.93
CA ALA A 374 -8.03 3.84 -1.67
C ALA A 374 -6.70 3.19 -1.26
N ILE A 375 -6.02 2.53 -2.20
CA ILE A 375 -4.69 1.92 -1.99
C ILE A 375 -3.65 2.99 -1.65
N ALA A 376 -3.57 4.07 -2.43
CA ALA A 376 -2.59 5.14 -2.23
C ALA A 376 -2.72 5.77 -0.84
N VAL A 377 -3.95 6.09 -0.39
CA VAL A 377 -4.19 6.64 0.96
C VAL A 377 -3.85 5.63 2.05
N THR A 378 -4.19 4.36 1.86
CA THR A 378 -3.86 3.30 2.84
C THR A 378 -2.35 3.14 2.99
N LEU A 379 -1.60 3.13 1.88
CA LEU A 379 -0.13 3.06 1.90
C LEU A 379 0.49 4.30 2.57
N TYR A 380 -0.03 5.49 2.27
CA TYR A 380 0.43 6.74 2.91
C TYR A 380 0.22 6.70 4.44
N ILE A 381 -0.95 6.27 4.91
CA ILE A 381 -1.24 6.13 6.35
C ILE A 381 -0.29 5.12 7.00
N ALA A 382 -0.05 3.97 6.34
CA ALA A 382 0.85 2.94 6.87
C ALA A 382 2.30 3.43 6.96
N GLN A 383 2.81 4.13 5.94
CA GLN A 383 4.14 4.73 5.95
C GLN A 383 4.27 5.79 7.03
N SER A 384 3.31 6.72 7.12
CA SER A 384 3.31 7.79 8.12
C SER A 384 3.28 7.24 9.56
N ALA A 385 2.51 6.18 9.81
CA ALA A 385 2.50 5.51 11.11
C ALA A 385 3.85 4.83 11.42
N GLY A 386 4.49 4.23 10.43
CA GLY A 386 5.82 3.63 10.55
C GLY A 386 6.90 4.66 10.88
N GLU A 387 6.90 5.80 10.20
CA GLU A 387 7.83 6.91 10.47
C GLU A 387 7.61 7.51 11.86
N MET A 388 6.37 7.70 12.28
CA MET A 388 6.03 8.17 13.61
C MET A 388 6.56 7.20 14.68
N ARG A 389 6.36 5.89 14.51
CA ARG A 389 6.88 4.86 15.41
C ARG A 389 8.41 4.89 15.49
N LYS A 390 9.10 5.01 14.36
CA LYS A 390 10.57 5.11 14.29
C LYS A 390 11.09 6.38 14.99
N ASN A 391 10.44 7.52 14.77
CA ASN A 391 10.85 8.79 15.39
C ASN A 391 10.62 8.80 16.90
N LEU A 392 9.48 8.29 17.37
CA LEU A 392 9.19 8.15 18.81
C LEU A 392 10.10 7.12 19.50
N GLY A 393 10.50 6.07 18.80
CA GLY A 393 11.43 5.04 19.29
C GLY A 393 12.84 5.55 19.61
N ARG A 394 13.21 6.77 19.16
CA ARG A 394 14.46 7.43 19.57
C ARG A 394 14.40 8.06 20.96
N TYR A 395 13.18 8.33 21.44
CA TYR A 395 12.96 9.02 22.73
C TYR A 395 12.32 8.12 23.78
N LEU A 396 11.71 7.02 23.36
CA LEU A 396 11.00 6.08 24.22
C LEU A 396 11.48 4.66 23.91
N THR A 397 11.65 3.84 24.95
CA THR A 397 11.94 2.40 24.72
C THR A 397 10.76 1.73 24.04
N ASP A 398 11.03 0.66 23.27
CA ASP A 398 10.00 -0.07 22.53
C ASP A 398 8.85 -0.56 23.43
N GLU A 399 9.15 -0.93 24.68
CA GLU A 399 8.15 -1.39 25.64
C GLU A 399 7.23 -0.26 26.12
N VAL A 400 7.76 0.93 26.35
CA VAL A 400 6.97 2.13 26.70
C VAL A 400 6.13 2.58 25.53
N LEU A 401 6.73 2.58 24.32
CA LEU A 401 6.03 2.94 23.10
C LEU A 401 4.87 1.99 22.79
N ALA A 402 5.08 0.67 22.94
CA ALA A 402 4.03 -0.32 22.78
C ALA A 402 2.90 -0.12 23.81
N ASN A 403 3.23 0.15 25.07
CA ASN A 403 2.24 0.43 26.11
C ASN A 403 1.39 1.68 25.80
N ILE A 404 2.03 2.74 25.29
CA ILE A 404 1.35 3.98 24.91
C ILE A 404 0.42 3.79 23.68
N LEU A 405 0.89 3.05 22.65
CA LEU A 405 0.17 2.93 21.39
C LEU A 405 -0.88 1.80 21.38
N GLU A 406 -0.65 0.72 22.14
CA GLU A 406 -1.47 -0.49 22.06
C GLU A 406 -2.48 -0.62 23.22
N THR A 407 -2.27 0.14 24.33
CA THR A 407 -3.15 0.09 25.50
C THR A 407 -4.15 1.24 25.47
N PRO A 408 -5.47 1.00 25.59
CA PRO A 408 -6.48 2.07 25.59
C PRO A 408 -6.31 3.12 26.71
N SER A 409 -5.63 2.75 27.78
CA SER A 409 -5.29 3.61 28.93
C SER A 409 -3.83 4.10 28.91
N GLY A 410 -3.06 3.78 27.88
CA GLY A 410 -1.61 4.02 27.84
C GLY A 410 -1.17 5.48 27.98
N LEU A 411 -2.06 6.43 27.70
CA LEU A 411 -1.81 7.88 27.86
C LEU A 411 -2.49 8.49 29.11
N LYS A 412 -3.25 7.71 29.90
CA LYS A 412 -3.90 8.25 31.08
C LYS A 412 -2.86 8.54 32.15
N LEU A 413 -3.00 9.73 32.80
CA LEU A 413 -2.22 10.08 33.98
C LEU A 413 -2.58 9.17 35.15
N GLY A 414 -1.55 8.76 35.89
CA GLY A 414 -1.68 7.90 37.07
C GLY A 414 -0.64 6.78 37.04
N GLY A 415 -0.61 5.99 38.08
CA GLY A 415 0.30 4.85 38.21
C GLY A 415 -0.31 3.77 39.08
N GLU A 416 0.28 2.60 39.02
CA GLU A 416 -0.08 1.45 39.83
C GLU A 416 1.10 0.98 40.69
N ARG A 417 0.78 0.40 41.84
CA ARG A 417 1.81 -0.22 42.69
C ARG A 417 2.35 -1.48 42.01
N ARG A 418 3.66 -1.49 41.82
CA ARG A 418 4.39 -2.62 41.24
C ARG A 418 5.69 -2.88 41.97
N LYS A 419 6.08 -4.13 42.09
CA LYS A 419 7.43 -4.50 42.45
C LYS A 419 8.33 -4.35 41.21
N VAL A 420 9.35 -3.52 41.35
CA VAL A 420 10.28 -3.17 40.27
C VAL A 420 11.72 -3.30 40.79
N THR A 421 12.62 -3.79 39.97
CA THR A 421 14.05 -3.73 40.23
C THR A 421 14.63 -2.52 39.50
N LEU A 422 15.28 -1.66 40.25
CA LEU A 422 15.80 -0.36 39.86
C LEU A 422 17.32 -0.45 39.80
N LEU A 423 17.90 -0.02 38.68
CA LEU A 423 19.33 0.02 38.46
C LEU A 423 19.76 1.44 38.15
N PHE A 424 20.71 1.96 38.90
CA PHE A 424 21.41 3.21 38.63
C PHE A 424 22.86 2.92 38.32
N SER A 425 23.37 3.52 37.25
CA SER A 425 24.81 3.51 36.89
C SER A 425 25.31 4.93 36.72
N ASP A 426 26.57 5.17 37.07
CA ASP A 426 27.19 6.48 36.94
C ASP A 426 28.71 6.32 36.68
N LEU A 427 29.30 7.26 35.90
CA LEU A 427 30.71 7.22 35.58
C LEU A 427 31.53 7.86 36.73
N ARG A 428 32.58 7.16 37.11
CA ARG A 428 33.44 7.65 38.19
C ARG A 428 34.40 8.75 37.71
N GLY A 429 34.48 9.85 38.42
CA GLY A 429 35.35 10.96 38.11
C GLY A 429 34.98 11.77 36.85
N PHE A 430 33.78 11.52 36.27
CA PHE A 430 33.39 12.16 35.02
C PHE A 430 33.31 13.69 35.12
N SER A 431 32.79 14.25 36.21
CA SER A 431 32.74 15.71 36.41
C SER A 431 34.12 16.36 36.34
N ALA A 432 35.14 15.78 37.03
CA ALA A 432 36.49 16.29 36.96
C ALA A 432 37.19 16.10 35.58
N MET A 433 36.85 15.00 34.91
CA MET A 433 37.34 14.74 33.54
C MET A 433 36.69 15.71 32.56
N SER A 434 35.43 15.99 32.65
CA SER A 434 34.69 16.89 31.74
C SER A 434 35.17 18.35 31.83
N GLU A 435 35.70 18.77 32.96
CA GLU A 435 36.34 20.09 33.11
C GLU A 435 37.64 20.24 32.33
N GLN A 436 38.28 19.13 31.99
CA GLN A 436 39.58 19.10 31.25
C GLN A 436 39.43 18.89 29.75
N LEU A 437 38.22 18.55 29.28
CA LEU A 437 37.93 18.21 27.88
C LEU A 437 37.10 19.32 27.22
N SER A 438 37.19 19.41 25.89
CA SER A 438 36.25 20.28 25.14
C SER A 438 34.81 19.75 25.24
N PRO A 439 33.79 20.62 25.15
CA PRO A 439 32.39 20.19 25.14
C PRO A 439 32.05 19.12 24.08
N GLU A 440 32.69 19.21 22.92
CA GLU A 440 32.50 18.25 21.80
C GLU A 440 33.08 16.88 22.17
N GLN A 441 34.26 16.84 22.82
CA GLN A 441 34.84 15.58 23.33
C GLN A 441 33.99 14.94 24.41
N VAL A 442 33.43 15.75 25.31
CA VAL A 442 32.50 15.28 26.36
C VAL A 442 31.26 14.64 25.73
N VAL A 443 30.65 15.29 24.72
CA VAL A 443 29.49 14.76 24.00
C VAL A 443 29.86 13.48 23.24
N GLN A 444 31.03 13.44 22.62
CA GLN A 444 31.51 12.26 21.89
C GLN A 444 31.65 11.04 22.83
N ILE A 445 32.28 11.24 24.01
CA ILE A 445 32.41 10.20 25.03
C ILE A 445 31.05 9.73 25.53
N LEU A 446 30.16 10.65 25.86
CA LEU A 446 28.83 10.31 26.33
C LEU A 446 28.02 9.53 25.30
N ASN A 447 28.02 9.98 24.04
CA ASN A 447 27.28 9.28 23.00
C ASN A 447 27.82 7.86 22.75
N LEU A 448 29.14 7.69 22.80
CA LEU A 448 29.76 6.37 22.72
C LEU A 448 29.34 5.46 23.88
N TYR A 449 29.51 5.94 25.10
CA TYR A 449 29.18 5.22 26.32
C TYR A 449 27.69 4.86 26.37
N LEU A 450 26.81 5.88 26.25
CA LEU A 450 25.35 5.67 26.30
C LEU A 450 24.86 4.77 25.19
N GLY A 451 25.47 4.82 23.98
CA GLY A 451 25.13 3.95 22.87
C GLY A 451 25.39 2.48 23.20
N VAL A 452 26.62 2.16 23.65
CA VAL A 452 27.00 0.79 24.00
C VAL A 452 26.15 0.27 25.18
N MET A 453 25.91 1.12 26.21
CA MET A 453 25.09 0.73 27.35
C MET A 453 23.62 0.50 26.96
N THR A 454 23.08 1.34 26.08
CA THR A 454 21.71 1.18 25.57
C THR A 454 21.51 -0.18 24.88
N ASP A 455 22.49 -0.61 24.06
CA ASP A 455 22.43 -1.89 23.39
C ASP A 455 22.41 -3.06 24.39
N VAL A 456 23.27 -3.00 25.41
CA VAL A 456 23.29 -3.98 26.49
C VAL A 456 21.95 -4.01 27.24
N ILE A 457 21.45 -2.84 27.66
CA ILE A 457 20.20 -2.74 28.42
C ILE A 457 19.03 -3.33 27.63
N ASN A 458 18.94 -3.03 26.32
CA ASN A 458 17.92 -3.57 25.43
C ASN A 458 18.01 -5.10 25.29
N GLN A 459 19.21 -5.65 25.22
CA GLN A 459 19.43 -7.12 25.18
C GLN A 459 18.81 -7.81 26.41
N TYR A 460 18.95 -7.19 27.59
CA TYR A 460 18.36 -7.69 28.83
C TYR A 460 16.92 -7.23 29.08
N LYS A 461 16.29 -6.56 28.11
CA LYS A 461 14.92 -6.04 28.22
C LYS A 461 14.72 -5.12 29.43
N GLY A 462 15.71 -4.29 29.73
CA GLY A 462 15.61 -3.19 30.68
C GLY A 462 14.91 -1.98 30.04
N THR A 463 14.10 -1.28 30.81
CA THR A 463 13.47 -0.04 30.37
C THR A 463 14.31 1.14 30.86
N ILE A 464 14.95 1.86 29.95
CA ILE A 464 15.66 3.11 30.29
C ILE A 464 14.60 4.16 30.65
N ASN A 465 14.64 4.67 31.88
CA ASN A 465 13.77 5.73 32.32
C ASN A 465 14.27 7.10 31.86
N GLU A 466 15.53 7.37 32.11
CA GLU A 466 16.20 8.61 31.68
C GLU A 466 17.73 8.51 31.80
N PHE A 467 18.43 9.39 31.09
CA PHE A 467 19.83 9.66 31.29
C PHE A 467 20.00 10.88 32.18
N ILE A 468 20.74 10.72 33.29
CA ILE A 468 20.94 11.77 34.31
C ILE A 468 22.40 12.22 34.24
N GLY A 469 22.70 13.14 33.30
CA GLY A 469 24.09 13.49 32.97
C GLY A 469 24.84 12.31 32.35
N ASP A 470 25.83 11.79 33.07
CA ASP A 470 26.57 10.57 32.71
C ASP A 470 25.99 9.30 33.34
N GLY A 471 24.96 9.43 34.16
CA GLY A 471 24.26 8.31 34.78
C GLY A 471 23.08 7.78 33.95
N ILE A 472 22.76 6.50 34.15
CA ILE A 472 21.63 5.86 33.51
C ILE A 472 20.69 5.30 34.57
N PHE A 473 19.40 5.64 34.49
CA PHE A 473 18.37 5.07 35.34
C PHE A 473 17.55 4.05 34.56
N ILE A 474 17.52 2.80 35.00
CA ILE A 474 16.93 1.65 34.31
C ILE A 474 15.92 0.96 35.25
N MET A 475 14.84 0.49 34.68
CA MET A 475 13.79 -0.25 35.39
C MET A 475 13.62 -1.66 34.79
N PHE A 476 13.42 -2.66 35.65
CA PHE A 476 13.01 -4.02 35.30
C PHE A 476 11.71 -4.34 36.05
N GLY A 477 10.65 -4.68 35.32
CA GLY A 477 9.31 -4.90 35.90
C GLY A 477 8.30 -3.81 35.57
N ALA A 478 8.70 -2.78 34.82
CA ALA A 478 7.83 -1.73 34.31
C ALA A 478 8.29 -1.29 32.89
N PRO A 479 7.38 -1.07 31.93
CA PRO A 479 5.92 -1.30 31.99
C PRO A 479 5.51 -2.77 31.99
N ILE A 480 6.38 -3.69 31.63
CA ILE A 480 6.13 -5.13 31.56
C ILE A 480 6.84 -5.84 32.70
N CYS A 481 6.07 -6.54 33.57
CA CYS A 481 6.60 -7.36 34.64
C CYS A 481 6.93 -8.78 34.15
N ARG A 482 8.10 -9.27 34.55
CA ARG A 482 8.56 -10.63 34.24
C ARG A 482 9.04 -11.33 35.51
N PRO A 483 8.97 -12.67 35.58
CA PRO A 483 9.33 -13.42 36.79
C PRO A 483 10.80 -13.28 37.19
N ASP A 484 11.68 -12.94 36.26
CA ASP A 484 13.14 -12.89 36.38
C ASP A 484 13.71 -11.45 36.39
N ASP A 485 12.87 -10.45 36.71
CA ASP A 485 13.25 -9.03 36.63
C ASP A 485 14.52 -8.70 37.42
N SER A 486 14.67 -9.20 38.64
CA SER A 486 15.85 -8.97 39.47
C SER A 486 17.08 -9.71 38.95
N GLN A 487 16.93 -10.93 38.42
CA GLN A 487 18.02 -11.67 37.80
C GLN A 487 18.53 -10.96 36.56
N ARG A 488 17.61 -10.49 35.69
CA ARG A 488 17.94 -9.72 34.48
C ARG A 488 18.66 -8.41 34.80
N ALA A 489 18.23 -7.72 35.85
CA ALA A 489 18.88 -6.50 36.31
C ALA A 489 20.33 -6.74 36.71
N ILE A 490 20.60 -7.82 37.48
CA ILE A 490 21.96 -8.20 37.91
C ILE A 490 22.78 -8.63 36.69
N ALA A 491 22.24 -9.47 35.81
CA ALA A 491 22.94 -9.93 34.62
C ALA A 491 23.25 -8.75 33.68
N CYS A 492 22.31 -7.80 33.51
CA CYS A 492 22.52 -6.58 32.77
C CYS A 492 23.66 -5.74 33.37
N ALA A 493 23.71 -5.58 34.68
CA ALA A 493 24.78 -4.84 35.35
C ALA A 493 26.17 -5.47 35.11
N ILE A 494 26.26 -6.80 35.16
CA ILE A 494 27.52 -7.51 34.87
C ILE A 494 27.90 -7.31 33.40
N ALA A 495 26.96 -7.46 32.48
CA ALA A 495 27.18 -7.25 31.04
C ALA A 495 27.58 -5.79 30.73
N MET A 496 26.97 -4.81 31.40
CA MET A 496 27.35 -3.40 31.27
C MET A 496 28.80 -3.18 31.72
N GLN A 497 29.22 -3.75 32.86
CA GLN A 497 30.61 -3.67 33.29
C GLN A 497 31.58 -4.36 32.32
N GLN A 498 31.23 -5.50 31.74
CA GLN A 498 32.02 -6.15 30.71
C GLN A 498 32.12 -5.30 29.43
N ALA A 499 31.03 -4.65 29.03
CA ALA A 499 30.97 -3.80 27.85
C ALA A 499 31.84 -2.51 27.99
N MET A 500 32.19 -2.12 29.22
CA MET A 500 33.16 -1.02 29.46
C MET A 500 34.52 -1.30 28.82
N GLN A 501 34.92 -2.56 28.61
CA GLN A 501 36.14 -2.89 27.86
C GLN A 501 36.06 -2.40 26.41
N GLN A 502 34.90 -2.59 25.76
CA GLN A 502 34.67 -2.09 24.40
C GLN A 502 34.66 -0.57 24.37
N VAL A 503 33.98 0.08 25.31
CA VAL A 503 33.97 1.54 25.44
C VAL A 503 35.40 2.06 25.56
N ASN A 504 36.20 1.50 26.50
CA ASN A 504 37.56 1.92 26.76
C ASN A 504 38.55 1.61 25.61
N ALA A 505 38.28 0.56 24.82
CA ALA A 505 39.05 0.31 23.60
C ALA A 505 38.82 1.41 22.56
N GLN A 506 37.58 1.89 22.42
CA GLN A 506 37.25 2.96 21.47
C GLN A 506 37.73 4.33 21.95
N THR A 507 37.61 4.66 23.25
CA THR A 507 38.13 5.93 23.79
C THR A 507 39.63 6.02 23.60
N ARG A 508 40.39 4.90 23.79
CA ARG A 508 41.84 4.85 23.51
C ARG A 508 42.16 5.19 22.05
N GLN A 509 41.41 4.63 21.09
CA GLN A 509 41.61 4.92 19.66
C GLN A 509 41.38 6.40 19.32
N MET A 510 40.54 7.06 20.10
CA MET A 510 40.20 8.48 19.96
C MET A 510 41.15 9.39 20.77
N ASN A 511 42.13 8.85 21.48
CA ASN A 511 43.00 9.56 22.45
C ASN A 511 42.20 10.26 23.56
N LEU A 512 41.12 9.62 24.00
CA LEU A 512 40.26 10.10 25.09
C LEU A 512 40.50 9.28 26.35
N PRO A 513 40.16 9.83 27.55
CA PRO A 513 40.37 9.15 28.84
C PRO A 513 39.54 7.84 28.93
N GLN A 514 40.06 6.91 29.71
CA GLN A 514 39.32 5.68 30.08
C GLN A 514 38.26 5.99 31.11
N LEU A 515 37.15 5.25 31.02
CA LEU A 515 35.99 5.42 31.88
C LEU A 515 35.84 4.23 32.81
N GLU A 516 35.44 4.50 34.05
CA GLU A 516 35.01 3.49 35.00
C GLU A 516 33.58 3.79 35.47
N MET A 517 32.77 2.74 35.64
CA MET A 517 31.36 2.86 35.99
C MET A 517 31.07 2.15 37.32
N GLY A 518 30.25 2.77 38.17
CA GLY A 518 29.66 2.14 39.35
C GLY A 518 28.17 1.82 39.11
N ILE A 519 27.67 0.72 39.69
CA ILE A 519 26.27 0.31 39.53
C ILE A 519 25.64 -0.02 40.89
N GLY A 520 24.47 0.57 41.18
CA GLY A 520 23.64 0.28 42.33
C GLY A 520 22.28 -0.31 41.95
N ILE A 521 21.86 -1.38 42.61
CA ILE A 521 20.59 -2.06 42.34
C ILE A 521 19.75 -2.22 43.61
N ASN A 522 18.45 -1.89 43.50
CA ASN A 522 17.50 -2.14 44.58
C ASN A 522 16.16 -2.64 44.01
N THR A 523 15.56 -3.60 44.69
CA THR A 523 14.22 -4.13 44.35
C THR A 523 13.21 -3.70 45.41
N GLY A 524 12.06 -3.21 44.98
CA GLY A 524 11.01 -2.84 45.93
C GLY A 524 9.71 -2.39 45.24
N GLU A 525 8.69 -2.09 46.06
CA GLU A 525 7.42 -1.58 45.59
C GLU A 525 7.51 -0.09 45.27
N VAL A 526 7.08 0.26 44.07
CA VAL A 526 7.01 1.65 43.61
C VAL A 526 5.66 1.91 42.91
N VAL A 527 5.33 3.15 42.66
CA VAL A 527 4.23 3.54 41.80
C VAL A 527 4.82 3.75 40.40
N ALA A 528 4.44 2.93 39.45
CA ALA A 528 4.87 2.99 38.02
C ALA A 528 3.73 3.48 37.15
N GLY A 529 3.98 4.46 36.29
CA GLY A 529 2.95 4.97 35.36
C GLY A 529 3.30 6.31 34.74
N ASN A 530 2.30 6.92 34.08
CA ASN A 530 2.45 8.26 33.50
C ASN A 530 2.28 9.33 34.55
N ILE A 531 3.37 9.93 34.96
CA ILE A 531 3.44 10.94 36.00
C ILE A 531 3.71 12.31 35.37
N GLY A 532 2.96 13.33 35.79
CA GLY A 532 3.12 14.69 35.30
C GLY A 532 1.80 15.43 35.16
N SER A 533 1.68 16.25 34.15
CA SER A 533 0.49 17.03 33.82
C SER A 533 -0.14 16.60 32.52
N GLN A 534 -1.37 17.04 32.21
CA GLN A 534 -2.01 16.80 30.92
C GLN A 534 -1.21 17.32 29.72
N LYS A 535 -0.33 18.33 29.95
CA LYS A 535 0.52 18.91 28.89
C LYS A 535 1.87 18.22 28.74
N ARG A 536 2.38 17.59 29.81
CA ARG A 536 3.68 16.92 29.83
C ARG A 536 3.64 15.81 30.89
N ALA A 537 3.71 14.58 30.41
CA ALA A 537 3.79 13.40 31.26
C ALA A 537 4.99 12.53 30.79
N GLN A 538 5.56 11.82 31.75
CA GLN A 538 6.63 10.86 31.51
C GLN A 538 6.24 9.54 32.16
N TYR A 539 6.48 8.42 31.47
CA TYR A 539 6.35 7.11 32.08
C TYR A 539 7.56 6.89 33.00
N THR A 540 7.31 6.83 34.32
CA THR A 540 8.37 6.73 35.32
C THR A 540 7.89 6.02 36.58
N VAL A 541 8.77 5.87 37.54
CA VAL A 541 8.48 5.25 38.84
C VAL A 541 8.76 6.23 40.00
N ILE A 542 7.91 6.20 41.01
CA ILE A 542 8.07 7.02 42.24
C ILE A 542 7.98 6.12 43.43
N GLY A 543 8.89 6.34 44.42
CA GLY A 543 8.90 5.64 45.71
C GLY A 543 10.23 5.73 46.40
N SER A 544 10.24 5.38 47.72
CA SER A 544 11.46 5.38 48.54
C SER A 544 12.54 4.41 48.01
N HIS A 545 12.12 3.34 47.36
CA HIS A 545 13.03 2.36 46.74
C HIS A 545 13.83 2.92 45.56
N VAL A 546 13.32 3.93 44.86
CA VAL A 546 14.06 4.66 43.81
C VAL A 546 15.24 5.39 44.40
N ASN A 547 14.96 6.17 45.45
CA ASN A 547 16.01 6.91 46.15
C ASN A 547 17.05 5.99 46.80
N LEU A 548 16.63 4.81 47.30
CA LEU A 548 17.55 3.83 47.83
C LEU A 548 18.48 3.26 46.77
N ALA A 549 17.98 2.93 45.59
CA ALA A 549 18.81 2.44 44.49
C ALA A 549 19.88 3.48 44.08
N ALA A 550 19.47 4.74 43.91
CA ALA A 550 20.40 5.82 43.62
C ALA A 550 21.47 6.02 44.73
N ARG A 551 21.07 5.86 45.99
CA ARG A 551 22.04 5.94 47.11
C ARG A 551 23.00 4.76 47.12
N ILE A 552 22.56 3.52 46.86
CA ILE A 552 23.44 2.36 46.78
C ILE A 552 24.50 2.60 45.71
N GLU A 553 24.12 3.20 44.59
CA GLU A 553 25.04 3.56 43.50
C GLU A 553 26.15 4.49 44.01
N THR A 554 25.86 5.50 44.80
CA THR A 554 26.89 6.48 45.29
C THR A 554 27.96 5.83 46.17
N TYR A 555 27.71 4.68 46.77
CA TYR A 555 28.71 3.91 47.54
C TYR A 555 29.64 3.10 46.64
N THR A 556 29.37 2.95 45.36
CA THR A 556 30.20 2.15 44.44
C THR A 556 31.50 2.86 44.08
N VAL A 557 32.49 2.07 43.72
CA VAL A 557 33.70 2.50 43.00
C VAL A 557 33.68 1.96 41.56
N GLY A 558 34.63 2.39 40.75
CA GLY A 558 34.74 1.93 39.37
C GLY A 558 34.78 0.41 39.24
N GLY A 559 34.00 -0.18 38.36
CA GLY A 559 33.89 -1.63 38.15
C GLY A 559 33.03 -2.37 39.16
N GLN A 560 32.45 -1.70 40.16
CA GLN A 560 31.71 -2.34 41.25
C GLN A 560 30.20 -2.38 40.98
N ILE A 561 29.57 -3.48 41.39
CA ILE A 561 28.12 -3.66 41.39
C ILE A 561 27.66 -3.91 42.81
N LEU A 562 26.83 -3.03 43.36
CA LEU A 562 26.25 -3.18 44.70
C LEU A 562 24.74 -3.40 44.62
N ILE A 563 24.25 -4.40 45.36
CA ILE A 563 22.82 -4.73 45.40
C ILE A 563 22.30 -4.67 46.84
N SER A 564 21.02 -4.34 47.02
CA SER A 564 20.34 -4.43 48.31
C SER A 564 20.03 -5.87 48.71
N ALA A 565 19.74 -6.09 49.99
CA ALA A 565 19.26 -7.36 50.52
C ALA A 565 17.97 -7.82 49.86
N ASN A 566 17.06 -6.86 49.55
CA ASN A 566 15.82 -7.15 48.81
C ASN A 566 16.08 -7.70 47.40
N THR A 567 17.03 -7.10 46.68
CA THR A 567 17.41 -7.57 45.34
C THR A 567 18.01 -8.98 45.39
N ARG A 568 18.89 -9.22 46.39
CA ARG A 568 19.46 -10.55 46.61
C ARG A 568 18.39 -11.61 46.89
N GLN A 569 17.43 -11.28 47.76
CA GLN A 569 16.35 -12.19 48.12
C GLN A 569 15.41 -12.48 46.92
N ASP A 570 15.15 -11.46 46.12
CA ASP A 570 14.23 -11.55 45.00
C ASP A 570 14.85 -12.30 43.78
N ALA A 571 16.17 -12.25 43.64
CA ALA A 571 16.87 -12.88 42.50
C ALA A 571 16.77 -14.42 42.52
N LYS A 572 16.65 -15.04 43.69
CA LYS A 572 16.43 -16.49 43.84
C LYS A 572 17.35 -17.36 42.96
N THR A 573 18.59 -16.93 42.76
CA THR A 573 19.58 -17.57 41.91
C THR A 573 20.93 -17.57 42.63
N ASP A 574 21.86 -18.35 42.14
CA ASP A 574 23.19 -18.41 42.69
C ASP A 574 23.97 -17.14 42.31
N LEU A 575 24.27 -16.31 43.32
CA LEU A 575 25.01 -15.07 43.15
C LEU A 575 26.41 -15.23 43.73
N GLN A 576 27.44 -14.90 42.96
CA GLN A 576 28.81 -14.78 43.44
C GLN A 576 28.97 -13.44 44.18
N ILE A 577 29.09 -13.51 45.49
CA ILE A 577 29.22 -12.35 46.35
C ILE A 577 30.69 -12.15 46.69
N ALA A 578 31.27 -11.04 46.24
CA ALA A 578 32.66 -10.65 46.52
C ALA A 578 32.81 -10.00 47.90
N GLY A 579 31.72 -9.40 48.43
CA GLY A 579 31.75 -8.72 49.68
C GLY A 579 30.37 -8.33 50.19
N GLN A 580 30.30 -7.97 51.50
CA GLN A 580 29.12 -7.38 52.07
C GLN A 580 29.51 -6.22 52.99
N MET A 581 28.64 -5.22 53.12
CA MET A 581 28.86 -4.09 53.99
C MET A 581 27.54 -3.54 54.55
N GLN A 582 27.59 -2.96 55.72
CA GLN A 582 26.50 -2.16 56.28
C GLN A 582 26.72 -0.69 55.95
N ILE A 583 25.67 -0.01 55.50
CA ILE A 583 25.69 1.43 55.22
C ILE A 583 24.51 2.09 55.92
N GLU A 584 24.68 3.36 56.25
CA GLU A 584 23.64 4.22 56.81
C GLU A 584 23.28 5.34 55.82
N PRO A 585 22.39 5.07 54.85
CA PRO A 585 22.06 6.06 53.87
C PRO A 585 21.29 7.22 54.50
N LYS A 586 21.62 8.45 54.14
CA LYS A 586 20.98 9.68 54.67
C LYS A 586 19.43 9.59 54.56
N GLY A 587 18.72 9.70 55.70
CA GLY A 587 17.26 9.65 55.74
C GLY A 587 16.65 8.24 55.82
N ILE A 588 17.44 7.21 56.05
CA ILE A 588 17.01 5.86 56.44
C ILE A 588 17.44 5.65 57.89
N LYS A 589 16.50 5.28 58.78
CA LYS A 589 16.73 5.20 60.21
C LYS A 589 17.54 3.97 60.65
N GLU A 590 17.53 2.92 59.83
CA GLU A 590 18.18 1.66 60.20
C GLU A 590 19.32 1.37 59.21
N PRO A 591 20.47 0.85 59.64
CA PRO A 591 21.54 0.41 58.80
C PRO A 591 21.03 -0.67 57.84
N ILE A 592 21.41 -0.57 56.57
CA ILE A 592 21.07 -1.59 55.54
C ILE A 592 22.31 -2.36 55.09
N THR A 593 22.10 -3.64 54.85
CA THR A 593 23.17 -4.49 54.28
C THR A 593 23.12 -4.46 52.76
N ILE A 594 24.23 -4.17 52.12
CA ILE A 594 24.42 -4.25 50.69
C ILE A 594 25.49 -5.29 50.35
N TYR A 595 25.38 -5.86 49.17
CA TYR A 595 26.24 -6.97 48.69
C TYR A 595 26.92 -6.54 47.40
N GLU A 596 28.21 -6.84 47.31
CA GLU A 596 29.03 -6.69 46.11
C GLU A 596 28.92 -7.94 45.26
N ILE A 597 28.54 -7.80 44.02
CA ILE A 597 28.33 -8.90 43.06
C ILE A 597 29.51 -9.00 42.11
N SER A 598 30.11 -10.19 42.03
CA SER A 598 31.11 -10.55 41.00
C SER A 598 30.58 -11.49 39.93
N GLY A 599 29.42 -12.12 40.13
CA GLY A 599 28.85 -13.01 39.12
C GLY A 599 27.41 -13.43 39.46
N ILE A 600 26.75 -13.98 38.45
CA ILE A 600 25.42 -14.58 38.52
C ILE A 600 25.46 -15.94 37.81
N GLY A 601 24.97 -17.00 38.48
CA GLY A 601 24.82 -18.32 37.89
C GLY A 601 23.49 -18.54 37.17
N GLY A 602 23.07 -19.77 37.02
CA GLY A 602 21.80 -20.16 36.42
C GLY A 602 21.75 -19.87 34.90
N ALA A 603 20.64 -19.29 34.43
CA ALA A 603 20.40 -19.06 33.02
C ALA A 603 21.37 -18.04 32.38
N TYR A 604 21.95 -17.13 33.14
CA TYR A 604 22.81 -16.07 32.65
C TYR A 604 24.30 -16.42 32.69
N ASN A 605 24.78 -17.09 33.73
CA ASN A 605 26.14 -17.57 33.93
C ASN A 605 27.23 -16.58 33.53
N LEU A 606 27.18 -15.35 34.14
CA LEU A 606 28.09 -14.26 33.89
C LEU A 606 28.97 -13.95 35.12
N SER A 607 30.22 -13.59 34.90
CA SER A 607 31.11 -13.15 35.96
C SER A 607 31.95 -11.95 35.52
N LEU A 608 32.31 -11.10 36.47
CA LEU A 608 33.28 -10.05 36.26
C LEU A 608 34.72 -10.68 36.28
N PRO A 609 35.67 -10.09 35.55
CA PRO A 609 37.06 -10.49 35.63
C PRO A 609 37.59 -10.26 37.08
N GLU A 610 38.41 -11.17 37.57
CA GLU A 610 39.04 -11.00 38.87
C GLU A 610 39.94 -9.75 38.87
N ASP A 611 39.83 -8.94 39.90
CA ASP A 611 40.69 -7.78 40.13
C ASP A 611 42.10 -8.28 40.62
N LYS A 612 43.04 -8.40 39.67
CA LYS A 612 44.41 -8.84 39.92
C LYS A 612 45.36 -7.70 40.36
N ASP A 613 44.78 -6.56 40.83
CA ASP A 613 45.53 -5.39 41.21
C ASP A 613 46.31 -5.65 42.55
N VAL A 614 47.61 -5.86 42.42
CA VAL A 614 48.52 -6.14 43.52
C VAL A 614 49.19 -4.88 43.97
N MET A 615 49.02 -4.50 45.25
CA MET A 615 49.75 -3.34 45.82
C MET A 615 51.22 -3.67 46.05
N VAL A 616 52.09 -2.80 45.55
CA VAL A 616 53.55 -2.88 45.78
C VAL A 616 53.95 -1.91 46.85
N LYS A 617 54.76 -2.38 47.80
CA LYS A 617 55.30 -1.52 48.87
C LYS A 617 56.30 -0.55 48.28
N LEU A 618 56.17 0.74 48.63
CA LEU A 618 57.06 1.81 48.20
C LEU A 618 58.40 1.75 48.95
N LYS A 619 59.51 2.09 48.27
CA LYS A 619 60.86 2.14 48.88
C LYS A 619 60.90 3.19 49.97
N SER A 620 60.22 4.32 49.81
CA SER A 620 60.04 5.35 50.82
C SER A 620 58.56 5.79 50.76
N PRO A 621 57.92 6.04 51.94
CA PRO A 621 56.59 6.58 51.94
C PRO A 621 56.47 7.92 51.22
N VAL A 622 55.38 8.11 50.46
CA VAL A 622 55.16 9.36 49.71
C VAL A 622 54.24 10.26 50.51
N PRO A 623 54.70 11.45 50.92
CA PRO A 623 53.88 12.38 51.71
C PRO A 623 52.76 12.95 50.83
N VAL A 624 51.52 12.97 51.40
CA VAL A 624 50.31 13.50 50.77
C VAL A 624 49.58 14.43 51.69
N GLU A 625 48.95 15.43 51.07
CA GLU A 625 47.90 16.20 51.72
C GLU A 625 46.55 15.67 51.24
N TYR A 626 45.60 15.51 52.16
CA TYR A 626 44.24 15.06 51.78
C TYR A 626 43.16 15.85 52.52
N GLN A 627 42.01 15.97 51.86
CA GLN A 627 40.78 16.53 52.45
C GLN A 627 39.62 15.54 52.28
N VAL A 628 38.72 15.47 53.27
CA VAL A 628 37.47 14.68 53.15
C VAL A 628 36.44 15.51 52.39
N LEU A 629 35.80 14.85 51.40
CA LEU A 629 34.77 15.48 50.59
C LEU A 629 33.37 15.22 51.19
N GLN A 630 32.56 16.27 51.32
CA GLN A 630 31.11 16.15 51.53
C GLN A 630 30.38 16.40 50.21
N GLY A 631 29.88 15.33 49.59
CA GLY A 631 29.38 15.40 48.21
C GLY A 631 30.51 15.68 47.19
N LYS A 632 30.40 16.77 46.45
CA LYS A 632 31.42 17.22 45.49
C LYS A 632 32.31 18.36 46.00
N GLN A 633 32.08 18.85 47.23
CA GLN A 633 32.84 19.95 47.80
C GLN A 633 33.85 19.46 48.85
N ALA A 634 35.08 19.98 48.78
CA ALA A 634 36.08 19.78 49.80
C ALA A 634 35.66 20.60 51.05
N VAL A 635 35.35 19.92 52.14
CA VAL A 635 34.89 20.55 53.37
C VAL A 635 35.79 20.09 54.51
N GLY A 636 36.30 21.04 55.30
CA GLY A 636 37.10 20.74 56.47
C GLY A 636 38.57 21.03 56.30
N GLU A 637 39.35 20.60 57.34
CA GLU A 637 40.79 20.82 57.41
C GLU A 637 41.56 19.94 56.44
N VAL A 638 42.71 20.40 56.03
CA VAL A 638 43.68 19.63 55.20
C VAL A 638 44.51 18.79 56.18
N PHE A 639 44.49 17.50 55.98
CA PHE A 639 45.23 16.51 56.76
C PHE A 639 46.50 16.09 56.00
N ARG A 640 47.51 15.66 56.72
CA ARG A 640 48.74 15.07 56.15
C ARG A 640 48.79 13.58 56.41
N GLY A 641 49.23 12.83 55.46
CA GLY A 641 49.43 11.39 55.53
C GLY A 641 50.54 10.94 54.54
N GLU A 642 50.74 9.64 54.48
CA GLU A 642 51.77 9.04 53.64
C GLU A 642 51.19 7.84 52.88
N LEU A 643 51.48 7.72 51.58
CA LEU A 643 51.21 6.48 50.82
C LEU A 643 52.37 5.48 51.08
N VAL A 644 52.03 4.32 51.62
CA VAL A 644 52.99 3.26 52.01
C VAL A 644 53.11 2.20 50.92
N SER A 645 52.00 1.89 50.26
CA SER A 645 51.95 0.92 49.13
C SER A 645 51.00 1.48 48.09
N VAL A 646 51.28 1.20 46.81
CA VAL A 646 50.49 1.72 45.71
C VAL A 646 50.33 0.61 44.66
N SER A 647 49.20 0.57 44.00
CA SER A 647 48.94 -0.17 42.81
C SER A 647 48.33 0.75 41.74
N GLU A 648 47.97 0.21 40.58
CA GLU A 648 47.34 1.00 39.52
C GLU A 648 46.00 1.63 39.99
N LYS A 649 45.27 0.93 40.90
CA LYS A 649 43.93 1.32 41.32
C LYS A 649 43.79 1.61 42.81
N LYS A 650 44.73 1.19 43.67
CA LYS A 650 44.66 1.25 45.10
C LYS A 650 45.92 1.79 45.72
N ALA A 651 45.78 2.35 46.94
CA ALA A 651 46.94 2.69 47.76
C ALA A 651 46.66 2.40 49.23
N LEU A 652 47.70 2.22 50.00
CA LEU A 652 47.68 2.14 51.46
C LEU A 652 48.11 3.50 52.01
N LEU A 653 47.14 4.22 52.57
CA LEU A 653 47.33 5.55 53.18
C LEU A 653 47.58 5.35 54.70
N HIS A 654 48.71 5.81 55.18
CA HIS A 654 48.97 5.96 56.60
C HIS A 654 48.59 7.38 57.03
N SER A 655 47.73 7.51 58.03
CA SER A 655 47.27 8.78 58.53
C SER A 655 47.02 8.71 60.03
N PRO A 656 47.56 9.65 60.85
CA PRO A 656 47.28 9.73 62.27
C PRO A 656 45.83 10.18 62.60
N HIS A 657 45.09 10.63 61.59
CA HIS A 657 43.70 11.08 61.74
C HIS A 657 42.75 9.99 61.27
N PRO A 658 41.73 9.65 62.06
CA PRO A 658 40.74 8.65 61.68
C PRO A 658 39.96 9.14 60.45
N VAL A 659 39.83 8.29 59.45
CA VAL A 659 39.05 8.55 58.22
C VAL A 659 37.91 7.56 58.16
N GLU A 660 36.70 8.05 58.01
CA GLU A 660 35.52 7.18 57.93
C GLU A 660 35.58 6.27 56.71
N LYS A 661 35.14 5.02 56.90
CA LYS A 661 34.96 4.08 55.77
C LYS A 661 34.00 4.64 54.74
N LEU A 662 34.31 4.50 53.45
CA LEU A 662 33.57 5.01 52.31
C LEU A 662 33.61 6.56 52.15
N ALA A 663 34.41 7.27 52.94
CA ALA A 663 34.65 8.70 52.73
C ALA A 663 35.36 8.90 51.36
N ASN A 664 34.95 9.94 50.67
CA ASN A 664 35.66 10.39 49.46
C ASN A 664 36.76 11.35 49.88
N LEU A 665 37.96 11.17 49.32
CA LEU A 665 39.12 11.94 49.59
C LEU A 665 39.59 12.69 48.35
N LYS A 666 40.04 13.92 48.54
CA LYS A 666 40.84 14.66 47.58
C LYS A 666 42.28 14.66 48.08
N LEU A 667 43.22 14.12 47.32
CA LEU A 667 44.61 14.02 47.70
C LEU A 667 45.52 14.83 46.77
N LYS A 668 46.64 15.30 47.32
CA LYS A 668 47.73 15.93 46.58
C LYS A 668 49.05 15.26 46.99
N LEU A 669 49.88 14.91 45.99
CA LEU A 669 51.22 14.37 46.20
C LEU A 669 52.17 15.51 46.50
N LEU A 670 52.92 15.42 47.61
CA LEU A 670 53.88 16.49 48.02
C LEU A 670 55.32 16.20 47.58
N HIS A 671 55.57 15.06 46.91
CA HIS A 671 56.92 14.60 46.55
C HIS A 671 57.53 15.38 45.36
N GLU A 672 56.71 15.91 44.46
CA GLU A 672 57.13 16.67 43.29
C GLU A 672 56.37 18.01 43.21
N PRO A 673 57.05 19.16 43.09
CA PRO A 673 56.36 20.47 43.09
C PRO A 673 55.35 20.64 41.95
N GLU A 674 55.56 19.99 40.80
CA GLU A 674 54.65 20.04 39.65
C GLU A 674 53.36 19.22 39.89
N LEU A 675 53.43 18.18 40.70
CA LEU A 675 52.30 17.32 41.07
C LEU A 675 51.50 17.77 42.29
N ALA A 676 52.09 18.68 43.09
CA ALA A 676 51.38 19.31 44.23
C ALA A 676 50.15 20.13 43.77
N THR A 677 50.04 20.42 42.48
CA THR A 677 48.86 21.10 41.90
C THR A 677 47.81 20.14 41.35
N ALA A 678 48.12 18.84 41.17
CA ALA A 678 47.23 17.87 40.58
C ALA A 678 46.36 17.23 41.67
N ASP A 679 45.03 17.36 41.52
CA ASP A 679 44.05 16.78 42.45
C ASP A 679 43.81 15.31 42.08
N ILE A 680 44.10 14.39 43.00
CA ILE A 680 43.78 12.96 42.95
C ILE A 680 42.54 12.71 43.81
N TYR A 681 41.59 11.95 43.26
CA TYR A 681 40.41 11.58 44.01
C TYR A 681 40.43 10.10 44.34
N ALA A 682 40.06 9.76 45.63
CA ALA A 682 40.01 8.39 46.09
C ALA A 682 38.85 8.17 47.08
N LYS A 683 38.51 6.91 47.28
CA LYS A 683 37.52 6.48 48.27
C LYS A 683 38.17 5.54 49.31
N VAL A 684 37.88 5.72 50.58
CA VAL A 684 38.36 4.83 51.67
C VAL A 684 37.58 3.52 51.62
N MET A 685 38.25 2.42 51.30
CA MET A 685 37.62 1.10 51.18
C MET A 685 37.55 0.34 52.50
N LYS A 686 38.66 0.32 53.21
CA LYS A 686 38.78 -0.44 54.45
C LYS A 686 39.89 0.16 55.33
N GLN A 687 39.68 0.14 56.62
CA GLN A 687 40.74 0.37 57.60
C GLN A 687 41.49 -0.97 57.79
N SER A 688 42.77 -0.94 57.55
CA SER A 688 43.65 -2.16 57.67
C SER A 688 44.25 -2.29 59.04
N ASP A 689 44.57 -1.16 59.67
CA ASP A 689 45.10 -1.04 61.03
C ASP A 689 44.69 0.32 61.60
N ALA A 690 45.04 0.62 62.87
CA ALA A 690 44.61 1.84 63.53
C ALA A 690 44.84 3.13 62.74
N ASP A 691 45.98 3.21 62.04
CA ASP A 691 46.36 4.42 61.25
C ASP A 691 46.58 4.10 59.77
N LEU A 692 46.14 2.91 59.28
CA LEU A 692 46.28 2.45 57.89
C LEU A 692 44.96 2.26 57.21
N PHE A 693 44.75 2.92 56.05
CA PHE A 693 43.54 2.91 55.29
C PHE A 693 43.84 2.47 53.87
N ILE A 694 43.11 1.45 53.36
CA ILE A 694 43.11 1.11 51.96
C ILE A 694 42.18 2.09 51.22
N ILE A 695 42.77 2.88 50.35
CA ILE A 695 42.04 3.78 49.47
C ILE A 695 42.03 3.26 48.06
N ARG A 696 40.91 3.47 47.32
CA ARG A 696 40.83 3.18 45.89
C ARG A 696 40.69 4.50 45.15
N PHE A 697 41.56 4.68 44.17
CA PHE A 697 41.51 5.87 43.33
C PHE A 697 40.23 5.86 42.48
N THR A 698 39.55 7.03 42.41
CA THR A 698 38.36 7.26 41.60
C THR A 698 38.65 8.17 40.42
N ASN A 699 39.70 9.00 40.52
CA ASN A 699 40.27 9.75 39.41
C ASN A 699 41.75 10.08 39.72
N ILE A 700 42.61 9.77 38.74
CA ILE A 700 44.04 10.13 38.82
C ILE A 700 44.41 10.87 37.53
N PRO A 701 44.90 12.10 37.61
CA PRO A 701 45.41 12.80 36.43
C PRO A 701 46.57 12.04 35.77
N PRO A 702 46.72 12.09 34.43
CA PRO A 702 47.77 11.34 33.70
C PRO A 702 49.19 11.61 34.20
N GLN A 703 49.47 12.83 34.61
CA GLN A 703 50.77 13.25 35.19
C GLN A 703 51.06 12.53 36.50
N ALA A 704 50.05 12.36 37.37
CA ALA A 704 50.16 11.67 38.63
C ALA A 704 50.31 10.15 38.43
N ILE A 705 49.69 9.56 37.41
CA ILE A 705 49.88 8.14 37.05
C ILE A 705 51.33 7.87 36.71
N ALA A 706 51.97 8.74 35.86
CA ALA A 706 53.35 8.60 35.46
C ALA A 706 54.30 8.63 36.67
N SER A 707 54.08 9.55 37.62
CA SER A 707 54.84 9.66 38.84
C SER A 707 54.62 8.46 39.78
N LEU A 708 53.40 8.04 40.00
CA LEU A 708 53.11 6.86 40.82
C LEU A 708 53.75 5.59 40.25
N ASN A 709 53.77 5.45 38.92
CA ASN A 709 54.41 4.33 38.23
C ASN A 709 55.94 4.36 38.34
N SER A 710 56.57 5.55 38.38
CA SER A 710 58.02 5.70 38.59
C SER A 710 58.47 5.32 39.99
N LEU A 711 57.57 5.36 40.98
CA LEU A 711 57.83 4.95 42.36
C LEU A 711 57.82 3.44 42.58
N HIS A 712 57.35 2.68 41.55
CA HIS A 712 57.38 1.21 41.54
C HIS A 712 58.75 0.63 41.10
N GLN A 713 59.61 1.42 40.42
CA GLN A 713 60.92 1.04 40.00
C GLN A 713 62.00 1.36 41.08
#